data_0454078020bb3bb5dac9c888770147a4
#
_entry.id   0454078020bb3bb5dac9c888770147a4
#
_cell.length_a   1.000
_cell.length_b   1.000
_cell.length_c   1.000
_cell.angle_alpha   90.00
_cell.angle_beta   90.00
_cell.angle_gamma   90.00
#
_symmetry.space_group_name_H-M   'P 1'
#
loop_
_entity.id
_entity.type
_entity.pdbx_description
1 polymer ?
#
loop_
_entity_poly.entity_id
_entity_poly.type
_entity_poly.pdbx_seq_one_letter_code
_entity_poly.pdbx_strand_id
1 'polypeptide(L)'
;MNRNDRLLDELRGFLPEYMAQKRMVVGRGKKLIRCINPQHSDSTPSMSYYPKTQKLHCFGCGATYDLFDVIRMDYPDCDSFPRQVKKACELFGVPFPEDFGRDPAASPALRAGAHAAAAPAGAASLRALSPAARALPSAPEPPAGPPADYGALVEEGLRVHGAGGSYFAARGVPQRLCEKYSLWQDGERAWMPVKAGGRWACYCARALREETVPRYKNSPGAMELFGGDYLAGEGEGRALFITEAIFDALSVEACGYGALALCGAGNTRKFLSLCAANPSAASSYTFFAAGDSDEAGRRMNAAVREGLAELGISCGEVEWPEGVKDANELLLRDPDALRGLLDAAANADRYEYERQNAASAVGELLDLSVKRASRSAVPTGFPALDDLLDGGLYAGLYIIGAISSLGKTSYLLQIADSIAAAGTDVLYFSLEMSKLELMAKSISRISYRLDPSAERADAFTARQVLRLDLGMDERRAALLSAAVEEYKRTGERLYYREGLMDIGVQEIRAAVLEHIRLRGRRPVVFVDYLQILKPSDPRATDKQNTDRAVVELKRISRDFDIPVFAVSSFNRENYRNAVSMEAFKESGAVEYSSDVLFGLQLAGAGEQGFDVNAAKARSPRAVELVMLKNRNGVPYAKIEYAYNAKFSYFGEGRRTAR
;
A
#
# COMPACT_ATOMS: atom_id res chain seq x y z
N MET A 1 1.75 29.20 -17.53
CA MET A 1 0.40 28.85 -17.03
C MET A 1 -0.60 29.16 -18.12
N ASN A 2 -1.32 28.17 -18.62
CA ASN A 2 -2.34 28.28 -19.67
C ASN A 2 -3.54 29.12 -19.14
N ARG A 3 -4.35 29.72 -20.02
CA ARG A 3 -5.54 30.47 -19.66
C ARG A 3 -6.52 29.63 -18.82
N ASN A 4 -6.67 28.37 -19.17
CA ASN A 4 -7.53 27.44 -18.44
C ASN A 4 -6.99 27.12 -17.03
N ASP A 5 -5.66 27.01 -16.86
CA ASP A 5 -5.05 26.77 -15.54
C ASP A 5 -5.30 27.93 -14.58
N ARG A 6 -5.22 29.18 -15.09
CA ARG A 6 -5.51 30.38 -14.27
C ARG A 6 -6.97 30.42 -13.81
N LEU A 7 -7.89 30.08 -14.72
CA LEU A 7 -9.31 30.01 -14.39
C LEU A 7 -9.57 28.95 -13.31
N LEU A 8 -8.94 27.77 -13.44
CA LEU A 8 -9.14 26.70 -12.46
C LEU A 8 -8.57 27.08 -11.08
N ASP A 9 -7.43 27.74 -11.02
CA ASP A 9 -6.84 28.22 -9.75
C ASP A 9 -7.68 29.33 -9.12
N GLU A 10 -8.22 30.25 -9.93
CA GLU A 10 -9.12 31.30 -9.48
C GLU A 10 -10.40 30.69 -8.89
N LEU A 11 -11.02 29.75 -9.60
CA LEU A 11 -12.25 29.09 -9.15
C LEU A 11 -12.03 28.30 -7.87
N ARG A 12 -10.93 27.55 -7.73
CA ARG A 12 -10.61 26.83 -6.49
C ARG A 12 -10.50 27.76 -5.28
N GLY A 13 -10.07 29.00 -5.51
CA GLY A 13 -9.99 30.02 -4.46
C GLY A 13 -11.33 30.33 -3.79
N PHE A 14 -12.46 30.09 -4.46
CA PHE A 14 -13.80 30.29 -3.90
C PHE A 14 -14.30 29.15 -2.99
N LEU A 15 -13.52 28.09 -2.78
CA LEU A 15 -13.91 26.98 -1.91
C LEU A 15 -14.31 27.42 -0.49
N PRO A 16 -13.58 28.33 0.21
CA PRO A 16 -14.02 28.82 1.52
C PRO A 16 -15.36 29.55 1.49
N GLU A 17 -15.60 30.35 0.46
CA GLU A 17 -16.85 31.10 0.27
C GLU A 17 -18.02 30.14 0.00
N TYR A 18 -17.80 29.13 -0.84
CA TYR A 18 -18.79 28.08 -1.11
C TYR A 18 -19.17 27.31 0.16
N MET A 19 -18.18 26.96 0.96
CA MET A 19 -18.41 26.28 2.24
C MET A 19 -19.15 27.17 3.26
N ALA A 20 -18.88 28.48 3.24
CA ALA A 20 -19.58 29.42 4.10
C ALA A 20 -21.08 29.54 3.74
N GLN A 21 -21.45 29.49 2.47
CA GLN A 21 -22.86 29.41 2.01
C GLN A 21 -23.57 28.17 2.57
N LYS A 22 -22.83 27.07 2.78
CA LYS A 22 -23.31 25.83 3.43
C LYS A 22 -23.28 25.89 4.96
N ARG A 23 -23.10 27.06 5.57
CA ARG A 23 -22.95 27.30 7.00
C ARG A 23 -21.72 26.58 7.64
N MET A 24 -20.74 26.22 6.82
CA MET A 24 -19.48 25.61 7.22
C MET A 24 -18.37 26.64 7.04
N VAL A 25 -17.99 27.32 8.11
CA VAL A 25 -16.94 28.34 8.05
C VAL A 25 -15.57 27.67 8.03
N VAL A 26 -14.91 27.72 6.89
CA VAL A 26 -13.52 27.29 6.69
C VAL A 26 -12.65 28.53 6.47
N GLY A 27 -11.56 28.68 7.22
CA GLY A 27 -10.73 29.89 7.15
C GLY A 27 -9.33 29.71 7.68
N ARG A 28 -8.55 30.82 7.70
CA ARG A 28 -7.21 30.87 8.27
C ARG A 28 -7.31 30.67 9.80
N GLY A 29 -7.18 29.44 10.26
CA GLY A 29 -7.17 29.07 11.67
C GLY A 29 -7.60 27.61 11.85
N LYS A 30 -7.12 26.96 12.91
CA LYS A 30 -7.28 25.51 13.19
C LYS A 30 -8.72 25.07 13.54
N LYS A 31 -9.75 25.66 12.96
CA LYS A 31 -11.12 25.24 13.23
C LYS A 31 -11.49 24.11 12.29
N LEU A 32 -11.53 22.89 12.84
CA LEU A 32 -12.00 21.71 12.13
C LEU A 32 -13.51 21.83 11.89
N ILE A 33 -13.98 21.36 10.73
CA ILE A 33 -15.38 21.19 10.39
C ILE A 33 -15.72 19.70 10.34
N ARG A 34 -17.00 19.35 10.36
CA ARG A 34 -17.43 17.97 10.13
C ARG A 34 -17.13 17.56 8.70
N CYS A 35 -16.77 16.30 8.52
CA CYS A 35 -16.48 15.74 7.20
C CYS A 35 -17.70 15.84 6.29
N ILE A 36 -17.47 16.26 5.05
CA ILE A 36 -18.53 16.35 4.03
C ILE A 36 -18.72 15.04 3.25
N ASN A 37 -17.93 14.00 3.53
CA ASN A 37 -18.09 12.69 2.91
C ASN A 37 -19.38 12.02 3.41
N PRO A 38 -20.36 11.72 2.55
CA PRO A 38 -21.61 11.07 2.97
C PRO A 38 -21.43 9.68 3.57
N GLN A 39 -20.31 9.04 3.26
CA GLN A 39 -19.98 7.70 3.76
C GLN A 39 -19.18 7.71 5.08
N HIS A 40 -18.87 8.90 5.62
CA HIS A 40 -18.14 9.08 6.86
C HIS A 40 -19.02 9.73 7.93
N SER A 41 -19.49 8.95 8.89
CA SER A 41 -20.21 9.46 10.08
C SER A 41 -19.21 10.13 11.02
N ASP A 42 -19.07 11.46 10.92
CA ASP A 42 -18.13 12.26 11.68
C ASP A 42 -18.79 12.77 12.97
N SER A 43 -18.57 12.08 14.09
CA SER A 43 -19.07 12.48 15.41
C SER A 43 -18.31 13.67 16.01
N THR A 44 -17.03 13.81 15.67
CA THR A 44 -16.14 14.92 16.05
C THR A 44 -15.56 15.57 14.80
N PRO A 45 -15.61 16.93 14.68
CA PRO A 45 -15.06 17.61 13.50
C PRO A 45 -13.65 17.17 13.17
N SER A 46 -13.44 16.60 11.97
CA SER A 46 -12.18 15.99 11.54
C SER A 46 -11.63 16.50 10.21
N MET A 47 -12.27 17.50 9.59
CA MET A 47 -11.85 18.02 8.28
C MET A 47 -11.30 19.44 8.40
N SER A 48 -10.18 19.71 7.72
CA SER A 48 -9.49 21.01 7.69
C SER A 48 -9.34 21.53 6.26
N TYR A 49 -9.32 22.88 6.13
CA TYR A 49 -9.03 23.56 4.88
C TYR A 49 -7.54 23.93 4.76
N TYR A 50 -6.94 23.63 3.63
CA TYR A 50 -5.56 23.92 3.28
C TYR A 50 -5.48 25.06 2.25
N PRO A 51 -5.16 26.31 2.67
CA PRO A 51 -5.15 27.48 1.79
C PRO A 51 -4.13 27.39 0.64
N LYS A 52 -3.00 26.71 0.85
CA LYS A 52 -1.95 26.57 -0.20
C LYS A 52 -2.38 25.67 -1.36
N THR A 53 -3.14 24.64 -1.08
CA THR A 53 -3.63 23.68 -2.09
C THR A 53 -5.10 23.90 -2.45
N GLN A 54 -5.77 24.81 -1.74
CA GLN A 54 -7.19 25.14 -1.89
C GLN A 54 -8.09 23.89 -1.80
N LYS A 55 -7.78 23.00 -0.84
CA LYS A 55 -8.48 21.72 -0.63
C LYS A 55 -8.92 21.55 0.80
N LEU A 56 -10.00 20.78 0.99
CA LEU A 56 -10.44 20.24 2.26
C LEU A 56 -9.85 18.85 2.43
N HIS A 57 -9.32 18.53 3.61
CA HIS A 57 -8.81 17.19 3.94
C HIS A 57 -9.41 16.72 5.27
N CYS A 58 -9.94 15.50 5.28
CA CYS A 58 -10.46 14.85 6.47
C CYS A 58 -9.43 13.91 7.08
N PHE A 59 -9.08 14.13 8.33
CA PHE A 59 -8.12 13.29 9.06
C PHE A 59 -8.72 11.94 9.50
N GLY A 60 -10.06 11.84 9.56
CA GLY A 60 -10.73 10.61 9.97
C GLY A 60 -10.84 9.57 8.85
N CYS A 61 -11.21 10.00 7.63
CA CYS A 61 -11.37 9.08 6.49
C CYS A 61 -10.34 9.26 5.37
N GLY A 62 -9.38 10.21 5.51
CA GLY A 62 -8.34 10.49 4.52
C GLY A 62 -8.83 11.17 3.23
N ALA A 63 -10.12 11.44 3.09
CA ALA A 63 -10.68 12.01 1.87
C ALA A 63 -10.27 13.47 1.69
N THR A 64 -10.00 13.86 0.44
CA THR A 64 -9.60 15.22 0.05
C THR A 64 -10.52 15.74 -1.05
N TYR A 65 -11.00 16.98 -0.92
CA TYR A 65 -11.96 17.60 -1.83
C TYR A 65 -11.50 18.99 -2.24
N ASP A 66 -11.58 19.31 -3.53
CA ASP A 66 -11.51 20.70 -4.02
C ASP A 66 -12.93 21.25 -4.31
N LEU A 67 -13.01 22.47 -4.82
CA LEU A 67 -14.30 23.10 -5.15
C LEU A 67 -15.15 22.26 -6.11
N PHE A 68 -14.53 21.67 -7.11
CA PHE A 68 -15.23 20.91 -8.15
C PHE A 68 -15.77 19.59 -7.62
N ASP A 69 -15.05 18.95 -6.69
CA ASP A 69 -15.54 17.76 -6.00
C ASP A 69 -16.79 18.06 -5.16
N VAL A 70 -16.79 19.19 -4.45
CA VAL A 70 -17.94 19.62 -3.63
C VAL A 70 -19.13 19.98 -4.51
N ILE A 71 -18.91 20.69 -5.63
CA ILE A 71 -19.97 20.99 -6.61
C ILE A 71 -20.56 19.71 -7.18
N ARG A 72 -19.76 18.70 -7.51
CA ARG A 72 -20.26 17.41 -7.98
C ARG A 72 -21.17 16.72 -6.97
N MET A 73 -20.85 16.84 -5.68
CA MET A 73 -21.70 16.28 -4.61
C MET A 73 -23.05 16.99 -4.50
N ASP A 74 -23.05 18.30 -4.68
CA ASP A 74 -24.26 19.14 -4.51
C ASP A 74 -25.14 19.18 -5.77
N TYR A 75 -24.54 18.99 -6.94
CA TYR A 75 -25.19 19.02 -8.25
C TYR A 75 -24.91 17.73 -9.02
N PRO A 76 -25.72 16.67 -8.82
CA PRO A 76 -25.51 15.37 -9.47
C PRO A 76 -25.47 15.43 -11.01
N ASP A 77 -26.15 16.42 -11.60
CA ASP A 77 -26.14 16.66 -13.06
C ASP A 77 -24.78 17.16 -13.58
N CYS A 78 -23.88 17.58 -12.70
CA CYS A 78 -22.51 17.98 -13.02
C CYS A 78 -21.56 16.77 -13.00
N ASP A 79 -21.87 15.75 -13.79
CA ASP A 79 -21.20 14.45 -13.85
C ASP A 79 -19.81 14.48 -14.51
N SER A 80 -19.48 15.55 -15.26
CA SER A 80 -18.20 15.72 -15.94
C SER A 80 -17.47 16.99 -15.49
N PHE A 81 -16.13 16.95 -15.52
CA PHE A 81 -15.30 18.06 -15.08
C PHE A 81 -15.62 19.39 -15.79
N PRO A 82 -15.84 19.45 -17.13
CA PRO A 82 -16.26 20.70 -17.78
C PRO A 82 -17.58 21.24 -17.27
N ARG A 83 -18.54 20.38 -16.91
CA ARG A 83 -19.83 20.80 -16.31
C ARG A 83 -19.63 21.35 -14.90
N GLN A 84 -18.74 20.75 -14.10
CA GLN A 84 -18.39 21.25 -12.76
C GLN A 84 -17.75 22.63 -12.84
N VAL A 85 -16.81 22.83 -13.79
CA VAL A 85 -16.17 24.13 -14.03
C VAL A 85 -17.19 25.16 -14.50
N LYS A 86 -18.07 24.81 -15.44
CA LYS A 86 -19.15 25.68 -15.90
C LYS A 86 -20.06 26.08 -14.74
N LYS A 87 -20.44 25.13 -13.90
CA LYS A 87 -21.27 25.39 -12.71
C LYS A 87 -20.57 26.29 -11.69
N ALA A 88 -19.29 26.09 -11.47
CA ALA A 88 -18.49 27.00 -10.64
C ALA A 88 -18.49 28.42 -11.20
N CYS A 89 -18.29 28.60 -12.52
CA CYS A 89 -18.36 29.89 -13.19
C CYS A 89 -19.74 30.57 -12.99
N GLU A 90 -20.83 29.82 -13.12
CA GLU A 90 -22.18 30.31 -12.88
C GLU A 90 -22.38 30.77 -11.43
N LEU A 91 -21.91 30.00 -10.47
CA LEU A 91 -22.10 30.28 -9.05
C LEU A 91 -21.32 31.51 -8.57
N PHE A 92 -20.15 31.77 -9.15
CA PHE A 92 -19.25 32.85 -8.71
C PHE A 92 -19.19 34.02 -9.71
N GLY A 93 -20.00 34.01 -10.76
CA GLY A 93 -20.06 35.10 -11.73
C GLY A 93 -18.78 35.22 -12.59
N VAL A 94 -18.04 34.16 -12.75
CA VAL A 94 -16.83 34.11 -13.56
C VAL A 94 -17.19 33.70 -15.00
N PRO A 95 -16.74 34.42 -16.05
CA PRO A 95 -17.04 34.03 -17.43
C PRO A 95 -16.50 32.64 -17.79
N PHE A 96 -17.38 31.75 -18.28
CA PHE A 96 -16.94 30.43 -18.77
C PHE A 96 -16.44 30.58 -20.22
N PRO A 97 -15.17 30.16 -20.52
CA PRO A 97 -14.62 30.22 -21.86
C PRO A 97 -15.32 29.24 -22.82
N GLU A 98 -15.76 29.70 -23.99
CA GLU A 98 -16.40 28.83 -25.00
C GLU A 98 -15.49 27.74 -25.55
N ASP A 99 -14.17 27.95 -25.44
CA ASP A 99 -13.10 27.04 -25.86
C ASP A 99 -12.54 26.17 -24.72
N PHE A 100 -13.18 26.17 -23.55
CA PHE A 100 -12.72 25.38 -22.40
C PHE A 100 -12.61 23.89 -22.76
N GLY A 101 -11.40 23.32 -22.66
CA GLY A 101 -11.10 21.93 -23.02
C GLY A 101 -10.86 21.68 -24.51
N ARG A 102 -10.88 22.73 -25.37
CA ARG A 102 -10.40 22.65 -26.75
C ARG A 102 -8.97 23.20 -26.81
N ASP A 103 -8.01 22.32 -27.09
CA ASP A 103 -6.62 22.72 -27.33
C ASP A 103 -6.46 23.05 -28.82
N PRO A 104 -6.17 24.31 -29.21
CA PRO A 104 -6.04 24.69 -30.62
C PRO A 104 -4.79 24.14 -31.32
N ALA A 105 -3.90 23.45 -30.62
CA ALA A 105 -2.63 22.97 -31.14
C ALA A 105 -2.52 21.45 -31.32
N ALA A 106 -3.57 20.67 -31.08
CA ALA A 106 -3.51 19.22 -31.24
C ALA A 106 -3.91 18.77 -32.64
N SER A 107 -2.94 18.63 -33.55
CA SER A 107 -3.08 17.85 -34.79
C SER A 107 -3.47 16.39 -34.50
N PRO A 108 -4.29 15.72 -35.35
CA PRO A 108 -4.81 14.36 -35.10
C PRO A 108 -3.73 13.27 -34.92
N ALA A 109 -2.47 13.55 -35.31
CA ALA A 109 -1.36 12.60 -35.24
C ALA A 109 -0.78 12.37 -33.81
N LEU A 110 -1.09 13.23 -32.82
CA LEU A 110 -0.55 13.14 -31.47
C LEU A 110 -1.48 12.46 -30.46
N ARG A 111 -2.69 12.05 -30.87
CA ARG A 111 -3.63 11.33 -29.98
C ARG A 111 -3.32 9.84 -29.78
N ALA A 112 -2.35 9.27 -30.50
CA ALA A 112 -1.97 7.86 -30.41
C ALA A 112 -0.74 7.58 -29.51
N GLY A 113 -0.13 8.59 -28.89
CA GLY A 113 1.15 8.48 -28.19
C GLY A 113 1.15 8.57 -26.67
N ALA A 114 0.00 8.73 -26.01
CA ALA A 114 -0.06 9.05 -24.57
C ALA A 114 -0.36 7.86 -23.65
N HIS A 115 -0.30 6.63 -24.12
CA HIS A 115 -0.47 5.43 -23.28
C HIS A 115 0.52 4.34 -23.70
N ALA A 116 1.80 4.54 -23.37
CA ALA A 116 2.76 3.45 -23.30
C ALA A 116 3.42 3.50 -21.92
N ALA A 117 2.90 2.71 -21.00
CA ALA A 117 3.57 2.41 -19.74
C ALA A 117 4.84 1.61 -20.06
N ALA A 118 5.99 2.12 -19.65
CA ALA A 118 7.27 1.48 -19.79
C ALA A 118 7.33 0.21 -18.94
N ALA A 119 7.61 -0.92 -19.59
CA ALA A 119 8.13 -2.12 -18.96
C ALA A 119 9.63 -1.91 -18.67
N PRO A 120 10.20 -2.55 -17.63
CA PRO A 120 11.62 -2.42 -17.33
C PRO A 120 12.43 -3.28 -18.32
N ALA A 121 13.21 -2.64 -19.17
CA ALA A 121 14.24 -3.27 -19.95
C ALA A 121 15.58 -3.15 -19.22
N GLY A 122 16.34 -4.23 -19.29
CA GLY A 122 17.57 -4.48 -18.57
C GLY A 122 18.71 -3.51 -18.81
N ALA A 123 19.70 -3.67 -17.95
CA ALA A 123 20.93 -2.94 -17.82
C ALA A 123 21.60 -2.57 -19.16
N ALA A 124 21.78 -1.27 -19.37
CA ALA A 124 22.79 -0.75 -20.30
C ALA A 124 23.24 0.64 -19.87
N SER A 125 24.52 0.70 -19.47
CA SER A 125 25.42 1.83 -19.65
C SER A 125 24.99 3.22 -19.15
N LEU A 126 25.50 3.59 -17.97
CA LEU A 126 25.62 4.96 -17.49
C LEU A 126 26.38 5.84 -18.50
N ARG A 127 25.69 6.69 -19.22
CA ARG A 127 26.23 7.92 -19.79
C ARG A 127 25.57 9.09 -19.09
N ALA A 128 26.44 9.92 -18.51
CA ALA A 128 26.11 11.15 -17.80
C ALA A 128 25.19 12.05 -18.65
N LEU A 129 24.01 12.34 -18.11
CA LEU A 129 23.19 13.49 -18.50
C LEU A 129 23.30 14.52 -17.38
N SER A 130 23.95 15.63 -17.63
CA SER A 130 23.95 16.80 -16.75
C SER A 130 22.53 17.27 -16.52
N PRO A 131 22.07 17.43 -15.26
CA PRO A 131 20.81 18.10 -15.00
C PRO A 131 20.99 19.61 -15.24
N ALA A 132 20.21 20.15 -16.16
CA ALA A 132 20.03 21.59 -16.27
C ALA A 132 19.34 22.06 -14.97
N ALA A 133 20.13 22.64 -14.07
CA ALA A 133 19.66 23.29 -12.86
C ALA A 133 18.67 24.40 -13.24
N ARG A 134 17.41 24.21 -12.91
CA ARG A 134 16.40 25.27 -12.97
C ARG A 134 16.68 26.21 -11.81
N ALA A 135 17.36 27.34 -12.10
CA ALA A 135 17.66 28.38 -11.13
C ALA A 135 16.37 28.89 -10.49
N LEU A 136 16.27 28.76 -9.17
CA LEU A 136 15.28 29.46 -8.36
C LEU A 136 15.56 30.97 -8.45
N PRO A 137 14.52 31.84 -8.55
CA PRO A 137 14.75 33.29 -8.64
C PRO A 137 15.45 33.77 -7.37
N SER A 138 16.64 34.33 -7.53
CA SER A 138 17.38 34.99 -6.46
C SER A 138 16.61 36.19 -5.95
N ALA A 139 16.43 36.24 -4.62
CA ALA A 139 16.07 37.50 -3.95
C ALA A 139 17.20 38.53 -4.14
N PRO A 140 16.91 39.83 -4.22
CA PRO A 140 17.95 40.86 -4.39
C PRO A 140 18.93 40.80 -3.22
N GLU A 141 20.20 40.59 -3.51
CA GLU A 141 21.28 40.70 -2.53
C GLU A 141 21.36 42.12 -2.00
N PRO A 142 21.50 42.33 -0.68
CA PRO A 142 21.91 43.61 -0.17
C PRO A 142 23.34 43.93 -0.64
N PRO A 143 23.73 45.22 -0.83
CA PRO A 143 25.03 45.59 -1.35
C PRO A 143 26.14 45.01 -0.45
N ALA A 144 26.99 44.18 -1.04
CA ALA A 144 28.08 43.52 -0.36
C ALA A 144 29.18 44.50 0.00
N GLY A 145 29.23 44.89 1.27
CA GLY A 145 30.49 45.29 1.89
C GLY A 145 31.43 44.07 2.02
N PRO A 146 32.73 44.24 2.23
CA PRO A 146 33.63 43.12 2.44
C PRO A 146 33.06 42.23 3.58
N PRO A 147 33.07 40.90 3.37
CA PRO A 147 32.47 40.00 4.35
C PRO A 147 33.18 40.16 5.71
N ALA A 148 32.41 40.33 6.78
CA ALA A 148 32.92 40.50 8.14
C ALA A 148 33.83 39.33 8.53
N ASP A 149 34.95 39.65 9.14
CA ASP A 149 35.84 38.66 9.75
C ASP A 149 36.06 39.03 11.23
N TYR A 150 35.69 38.10 12.11
CA TYR A 150 35.82 38.28 13.55
C TYR A 150 37.04 37.57 14.12
N GLY A 151 38.05 37.24 13.27
CA GLY A 151 39.28 36.56 13.70
C GLY A 151 39.99 37.22 14.84
N ALA A 152 40.21 38.55 14.77
CA ALA A 152 40.84 39.31 15.86
C ALA A 152 40.09 39.23 17.21
N LEU A 153 38.73 39.24 17.17
CA LEU A 153 37.90 39.07 18.36
C LEU A 153 38.08 37.68 19.00
N VAL A 154 38.10 36.64 18.16
CA VAL A 154 38.26 35.26 18.60
C VAL A 154 39.67 35.01 19.16
N GLU A 155 40.70 35.49 18.49
CA GLU A 155 42.08 35.38 18.95
C GLU A 155 42.29 36.09 20.31
N GLU A 156 41.79 37.32 20.45
CA GLU A 156 41.88 38.07 21.68
C GLU A 156 41.07 37.41 22.80
N GLY A 157 39.85 36.94 22.54
CA GLY A 157 39.02 36.19 23.49
C GLY A 157 39.70 34.95 24.04
N LEU A 158 40.29 34.14 23.16
CA LEU A 158 41.03 32.95 23.52
C LEU A 158 42.35 33.27 24.24
N ARG A 159 43.04 34.35 23.85
CA ARG A 159 44.28 34.76 24.48
C ARG A 159 44.05 35.23 25.92
N VAL A 160 42.96 35.95 26.19
CA VAL A 160 42.66 36.50 27.49
C VAL A 160 41.97 35.49 28.43
N HIS A 161 41.04 34.69 27.91
CA HIS A 161 40.16 33.84 28.71
C HIS A 161 40.43 32.35 28.55
N GLY A 162 41.17 31.94 27.52
CA GLY A 162 41.35 30.53 27.17
C GLY A 162 40.07 29.91 26.56
N ALA A 163 40.17 28.71 26.02
CA ALA A 163 39.01 27.98 25.53
C ALA A 163 38.20 27.38 26.69
N GLY A 164 36.88 27.44 26.60
CA GLY A 164 35.95 26.84 27.58
C GLY A 164 35.45 27.81 28.64
N GLY A 165 35.15 27.27 29.80
CA GLY A 165 34.63 28.00 30.96
C GLY A 165 33.54 27.21 31.70
N SER A 166 33.23 27.70 32.94
CA SER A 166 32.26 27.03 33.81
C SER A 166 30.86 26.90 33.21
N TYR A 167 30.46 27.85 32.37
CA TYR A 167 29.16 27.84 31.73
C TYR A 167 29.04 26.71 30.70
N PHE A 168 30.09 26.51 29.90
CA PHE A 168 30.11 25.39 28.92
C PHE A 168 30.13 24.03 29.64
N ALA A 169 30.93 23.93 30.71
CA ALA A 169 30.96 22.73 31.53
C ALA A 169 29.58 22.42 32.16
N ALA A 170 28.88 23.45 32.68
CA ALA A 170 27.54 23.34 33.23
C ALA A 170 26.47 23.00 32.18
N ARG A 171 26.75 23.22 30.89
CA ARG A 171 25.92 22.84 29.75
C ARG A 171 26.34 21.48 29.14
N GLY A 172 27.21 20.73 29.81
CA GLY A 172 27.65 19.42 29.36
C GLY A 172 28.62 19.43 28.18
N VAL A 173 29.19 20.60 27.82
CA VAL A 173 30.11 20.72 26.68
C VAL A 173 31.52 20.35 27.14
N PRO A 174 32.13 19.28 26.60
CA PRO A 174 33.49 18.89 26.95
C PRO A 174 34.55 19.90 26.49
N GLN A 175 35.66 20.02 27.24
CA GLN A 175 36.78 20.92 26.92
C GLN A 175 37.28 20.78 25.49
N ARG A 176 37.38 19.52 24.95
CA ARG A 176 37.77 19.24 23.57
C ARG A 176 36.91 19.96 22.53
N LEU A 177 35.61 20.15 22.80
CA LEU A 177 34.72 20.87 21.89
C LEU A 177 34.86 22.38 22.02
N CYS A 178 35.17 22.87 23.22
CA CYS A 178 35.50 24.28 23.40
C CYS A 178 36.76 24.66 22.63
N GLU A 179 37.76 23.80 22.62
CA GLU A 179 38.99 23.96 21.81
C GLU A 179 38.71 23.84 20.31
N LYS A 180 37.98 22.78 19.88
CA LYS A 180 37.61 22.56 18.47
C LYS A 180 36.90 23.77 17.86
N TYR A 181 35.95 24.34 18.57
CA TYR A 181 35.10 25.43 18.06
C TYR A 181 35.54 26.80 18.57
N SER A 182 36.69 26.89 19.26
CA SER A 182 37.21 28.15 19.80
C SER A 182 36.19 28.90 20.69
N LEU A 183 35.48 28.16 21.55
CA LEU A 183 34.49 28.72 22.47
C LEU A 183 35.19 29.28 23.68
N TRP A 184 34.76 30.42 24.18
CA TRP A 184 35.29 31.02 25.43
C TRP A 184 34.19 31.71 26.23
N GLN A 185 34.52 32.01 27.48
CA GLN A 185 33.63 32.71 28.40
C GLN A 185 34.38 33.91 28.99
N ASP A 186 33.77 35.10 28.97
CA ASP A 186 34.21 36.25 29.76
C ASP A 186 33.38 36.38 31.04
N GLY A 187 33.47 37.53 31.75
CA GLY A 187 32.70 37.77 32.98
C GLY A 187 31.19 37.92 32.77
N GLU A 188 30.70 38.09 31.56
CA GLU A 188 29.31 38.40 31.23
C GLU A 188 28.67 37.40 30.28
N ARG A 189 29.45 36.81 29.37
CA ARG A 189 28.93 36.03 28.25
C ARG A 189 29.74 34.80 27.93
N ALA A 190 29.06 33.77 27.39
CA ALA A 190 29.64 32.63 26.72
C ALA A 190 29.61 32.90 25.21
N TRP A 191 30.77 32.89 24.57
CA TRP A 191 30.98 33.23 23.17
C TRP A 191 31.14 31.98 22.32
N MET A 192 30.40 31.95 21.23
CA MET A 192 30.35 30.85 20.28
C MET A 192 30.57 31.42 18.87
N PRO A 193 31.83 31.52 18.42
CA PRO A 193 32.15 31.94 17.07
C PRO A 193 31.80 30.88 16.06
N VAL A 194 31.45 31.29 14.84
CA VAL A 194 31.04 30.42 13.76
C VAL A 194 31.93 30.66 12.55
N LYS A 195 32.53 29.57 12.03
CA LYS A 195 33.34 29.60 10.81
C LYS A 195 32.45 29.36 9.59
N ALA A 196 32.77 30.07 8.49
CA ALA A 196 32.29 29.77 7.15
C ALA A 196 33.36 30.13 6.14
N GLY A 197 33.69 29.22 5.23
CA GLY A 197 34.72 29.42 4.23
C GLY A 197 36.11 29.70 4.83
N GLY A 198 36.45 29.05 5.94
CA GLY A 198 37.78 29.14 6.59
C GLY A 198 37.99 30.37 7.48
N ARG A 199 37.04 31.31 7.59
CA ARG A 199 37.13 32.53 8.40
C ARG A 199 36.03 32.57 9.47
N TRP A 200 36.22 33.39 10.50
CA TRP A 200 35.23 33.65 11.56
C TRP A 200 34.15 34.60 11.03
N ALA A 201 33.09 34.06 10.48
CA ALA A 201 32.08 34.83 9.74
C ALA A 201 31.03 35.50 10.63
N CYS A 202 30.72 34.91 11.75
CA CYS A 202 29.77 35.45 12.76
C CYS A 202 30.02 34.87 14.16
N TYR A 203 29.30 35.35 15.13
CA TYR A 203 29.30 34.84 16.51
C TYR A 203 27.92 34.93 17.15
N CYS A 204 27.66 34.04 18.10
CA CYS A 204 26.57 34.13 19.06
C CYS A 204 27.19 34.22 20.46
N ALA A 205 26.79 35.20 21.27
CA ALA A 205 27.24 35.33 22.64
C ALA A 205 26.05 35.32 23.61
N ARG A 206 25.98 34.32 24.49
CA ARG A 206 24.90 34.15 25.45
C ARG A 206 25.25 34.73 26.80
N ALA A 207 24.33 35.51 27.40
CA ALA A 207 24.47 36.04 28.73
C ALA A 207 24.60 34.92 29.76
N LEU A 208 25.54 35.10 30.73
CA LEU A 208 25.76 34.17 31.83
C LEU A 208 24.76 34.36 32.98
N ARG A 209 24.20 35.57 33.10
CA ARG A 209 23.24 35.96 34.13
C ARG A 209 21.95 36.45 33.51
N GLU A 210 20.83 36.27 34.20
CA GLU A 210 19.50 36.68 33.71
C GLU A 210 19.36 38.18 33.53
N GLU A 211 20.08 38.98 34.34
CA GLU A 211 20.04 40.42 34.31
C GLU A 211 20.81 41.02 33.12
N THR A 212 21.65 40.21 32.44
CA THR A 212 22.44 40.69 31.31
C THR A 212 21.60 40.72 30.02
N VAL A 213 21.27 41.93 29.58
CA VAL A 213 20.43 42.17 28.37
C VAL A 213 21.29 42.64 27.20
N PRO A 214 21.08 42.15 25.98
CA PRO A 214 20.16 41.08 25.59
C PRO A 214 20.67 39.70 26.00
N ARG A 215 19.76 38.76 26.20
CA ARG A 215 20.10 37.35 26.53
C ARG A 215 21.04 36.71 25.51
N TYR A 216 20.84 37.03 24.23
CA TYR A 216 21.73 36.68 23.13
C TYR A 216 22.21 37.93 22.40
N LYS A 217 23.51 38.02 22.19
CA LYS A 217 24.15 39.06 21.39
C LYS A 217 24.81 38.37 20.18
N ASN A 218 24.18 38.52 19.03
CA ASN A 218 24.72 38.00 17.79
C ASN A 218 25.51 39.08 17.06
N SER A 219 26.45 38.66 16.21
CA SER A 219 27.09 39.56 15.25
C SER A 219 26.06 40.23 14.34
N PRO A 220 26.33 41.44 13.82
CA PRO A 220 25.46 42.04 12.78
C PRO A 220 25.33 41.15 11.55
N GLY A 221 24.12 41.12 10.98
CA GLY A 221 23.83 40.32 9.77
C GLY A 221 23.20 38.95 10.06
N ALA A 222 23.10 38.14 9.03
CA ALA A 222 22.55 36.78 9.15
C ALA A 222 23.58 35.85 9.78
N MET A 223 23.12 34.97 10.67
CA MET A 223 23.96 33.91 11.24
C MET A 223 24.37 32.89 10.17
N GLU A 224 25.58 32.38 10.30
CA GLU A 224 26.07 31.25 9.53
C GLU A 224 25.69 29.92 10.19
N LEU A 225 25.84 28.82 9.43
CA LEU A 225 25.59 27.48 9.94
C LEU A 225 26.74 27.06 10.87
N PHE A 226 26.45 26.74 12.11
CA PHE A 226 27.45 26.18 13.02
C PHE A 226 27.74 24.73 12.61
N GLY A 227 29.01 24.37 12.44
CA GLY A 227 29.38 23.05 11.92
C GLY A 227 29.22 22.90 10.40
N GLY A 228 29.02 24.00 9.65
CA GLY A 228 28.89 23.96 8.18
C GLY A 228 30.10 23.35 7.47
N ASP A 229 31.27 23.35 8.10
CA ASP A 229 32.52 22.75 7.58
C ASP A 229 32.42 21.22 7.38
N TYR A 230 31.44 20.53 8.02
CA TYR A 230 31.17 19.13 7.72
C TYR A 230 30.85 18.90 6.24
N LEU A 231 30.17 19.82 5.61
CA LEU A 231 29.80 19.71 4.19
C LEU A 231 30.93 20.13 3.23
N ALA A 232 32.11 20.51 3.75
CA ALA A 232 33.31 20.69 2.95
C ALA A 232 34.18 19.43 2.84
N GLY A 233 33.88 18.37 3.61
CA GLY A 233 34.57 17.09 3.65
C GLY A 233 33.66 15.91 3.29
N GLU A 234 34.26 14.74 3.08
CA GLU A 234 33.51 13.48 2.86
C GLU A 234 33.11 12.85 4.18
N GLY A 235 31.84 12.43 4.28
CA GLY A 235 31.25 11.88 5.50
C GLY A 235 31.50 10.38 5.73
N GLU A 236 31.89 9.65 4.67
CA GLU A 236 32.11 8.20 4.71
C GLU A 236 30.91 7.40 5.33
N GLY A 237 29.68 7.85 5.08
CA GLY A 237 28.47 7.23 5.63
C GLY A 237 28.18 7.58 7.10
N ARG A 238 28.92 8.52 7.69
CA ARG A 238 28.68 8.97 9.09
C ARG A 238 27.36 9.70 9.24
N ALA A 239 26.73 9.53 10.39
CA ALA A 239 25.54 10.27 10.75
C ALA A 239 25.88 11.73 11.00
N LEU A 240 25.08 12.66 10.41
CA LEU A 240 25.15 14.10 10.64
C LEU A 240 23.78 14.61 11.07
N PHE A 241 23.70 15.11 12.30
CA PHE A 241 22.47 15.61 12.90
C PHE A 241 22.29 17.09 12.66
N ILE A 242 21.10 17.49 12.21
CA ILE A 242 20.75 18.88 11.93
C ILE A 242 19.89 19.41 13.07
N THR A 243 20.44 20.32 13.88
CA THR A 243 19.81 20.89 15.06
C THR A 243 19.40 22.34 14.86
N GLU A 244 18.56 22.88 15.77
CA GLU A 244 18.14 24.28 15.70
C GLU A 244 19.20 25.23 16.26
N ALA A 245 19.79 24.92 17.42
CA ALA A 245 20.70 25.78 18.14
C ALA A 245 22.10 25.16 18.35
N ILE A 246 23.09 26.03 18.63
CA ILE A 246 24.50 25.65 18.78
C ILE A 246 24.69 24.67 19.98
N PHE A 247 23.96 24.86 21.08
CA PHE A 247 24.10 23.95 22.23
C PHE A 247 23.59 22.55 21.95
N ASP A 248 22.60 22.42 21.07
CA ASP A 248 22.09 21.10 20.68
C ASP A 248 23.12 20.38 19.80
N ALA A 249 23.74 21.08 18.84
CA ALA A 249 24.83 20.54 18.06
C ALA A 249 26.02 20.11 18.93
N LEU A 250 26.41 20.95 19.90
CA LEU A 250 27.49 20.62 20.85
C LEU A 250 27.13 19.41 21.73
N SER A 251 25.85 19.24 22.06
CA SER A 251 25.37 18.09 22.85
C SER A 251 25.43 16.80 22.06
N VAL A 252 25.05 16.83 20.80
CA VAL A 252 25.18 15.69 19.86
C VAL A 252 26.68 15.34 19.68
N GLU A 253 27.53 16.33 19.49
CA GLU A 253 28.99 16.12 19.36
C GLU A 253 29.64 15.61 20.66
N ALA A 254 29.11 16.01 21.81
CA ALA A 254 29.58 15.45 23.09
C ALA A 254 29.37 13.92 23.16
N CYS A 255 28.31 13.43 22.50
CA CYS A 255 28.02 11.99 22.37
C CYS A 255 28.84 11.29 21.27
N GLY A 256 29.64 12.02 20.47
CA GLY A 256 30.54 11.44 19.47
C GLY A 256 30.00 11.45 18.02
N TYR A 257 28.84 12.08 17.79
CA TYR A 257 28.27 12.24 16.46
C TYR A 257 28.60 13.59 15.84
N GLY A 258 28.53 13.72 14.51
CA GLY A 258 28.60 15.00 13.82
C GLY A 258 27.30 15.77 13.96
N ALA A 259 27.37 17.09 14.16
CA ALA A 259 26.18 17.92 14.18
C ALA A 259 26.39 19.28 13.52
N LEU A 260 25.30 19.77 12.90
CA LEU A 260 25.23 21.09 12.28
C LEU A 260 24.02 21.83 12.88
N ALA A 261 24.24 23.05 13.39
CA ALA A 261 23.13 23.90 13.85
C ALA A 261 22.74 24.93 12.80
N LEU A 262 21.45 25.07 12.54
CA LEU A 262 20.92 26.05 11.61
C LEU A 262 21.02 27.49 12.13
N CYS A 263 21.07 27.68 13.44
CA CYS A 263 21.14 28.99 14.12
C CYS A 263 20.01 29.96 13.73
N GLY A 264 18.83 29.42 13.38
CA GLY A 264 17.63 30.18 13.06
C GLY A 264 16.81 29.59 11.90
N ALA A 265 15.50 29.75 11.97
CA ALA A 265 14.54 29.14 11.02
C ALA A 265 14.74 29.55 9.55
N GLY A 266 15.34 30.71 9.27
CA GLY A 266 15.64 31.17 7.91
C GLY A 266 16.81 30.44 7.24
N ASN A 267 17.64 29.75 8.00
CA ASN A 267 18.88 29.15 7.52
C ASN A 267 18.70 27.74 6.93
N THR A 268 17.51 27.15 7.02
CA THR A 268 17.21 25.88 6.31
C THR A 268 17.49 25.98 4.82
N ARG A 269 17.09 27.11 4.19
CA ARG A 269 17.39 27.35 2.77
C ARG A 269 18.90 27.41 2.50
N LYS A 270 19.65 28.05 3.41
CA LYS A 270 21.12 28.16 3.29
C LYS A 270 21.79 26.79 3.41
N PHE A 271 21.33 25.95 4.35
CA PHE A 271 21.78 24.57 4.51
C PHE A 271 21.53 23.77 3.22
N LEU A 272 20.32 23.80 2.68
CA LEU A 272 19.98 23.11 1.44
C LEU A 272 20.78 23.60 0.23
N SER A 273 21.02 24.92 0.15
CA SER A 273 21.90 25.50 -0.89
C SER A 273 23.34 25.03 -0.76
N LEU A 274 23.83 24.85 0.48
CA LEU A 274 25.18 24.32 0.72
C LEU A 274 25.28 22.84 0.33
N CYS A 275 24.25 22.05 0.62
CA CYS A 275 24.15 20.66 0.17
C CYS A 275 24.13 20.56 -1.36
N ALA A 276 23.33 21.40 -2.01
CA ALA A 276 23.24 21.44 -3.48
C ALA A 276 24.56 21.89 -4.14
N ALA A 277 25.31 22.78 -3.50
CA ALA A 277 26.63 23.22 -3.97
C ALA A 277 27.73 22.17 -3.77
N ASN A 278 27.55 21.25 -2.82
CA ASN A 278 28.52 20.20 -2.49
C ASN A 278 27.85 18.80 -2.51
N PRO A 279 27.35 18.34 -3.66
CA PRO A 279 26.53 17.12 -3.72
C PRO A 279 27.30 15.85 -3.32
N SER A 280 28.59 15.78 -3.61
CA SER A 280 29.45 14.64 -3.21
C SER A 280 29.57 14.55 -1.69
N ALA A 281 29.88 15.66 -1.02
CA ALA A 281 29.94 15.72 0.43
C ALA A 281 28.57 15.42 1.06
N ALA A 282 27.51 16.05 0.56
CA ALA A 282 26.16 15.84 1.06
C ALA A 282 25.71 14.38 0.93
N SER A 283 25.97 13.72 -0.21
CA SER A 283 25.61 12.31 -0.42
C SER A 283 26.45 11.33 0.39
N SER A 284 27.56 11.76 0.96
CA SER A 284 28.44 10.92 1.79
C SER A 284 28.02 10.86 3.26
N TYR A 285 27.02 11.64 3.70
CA TYR A 285 26.45 11.61 5.05
C TYR A 285 25.08 10.95 5.08
N THR A 286 24.76 10.35 6.24
CA THR A 286 23.39 10.00 6.59
C THR A 286 22.82 11.11 7.48
N PHE A 287 21.84 11.86 6.99
CA PHE A 287 21.28 13.00 7.71
C PHE A 287 20.15 12.61 8.65
N PHE A 288 20.09 13.33 9.79
CA PHE A 288 19.00 13.22 10.79
C PHE A 288 18.55 14.61 11.22
N ALA A 289 17.28 14.91 11.05
CA ALA A 289 16.68 16.13 11.56
C ALA A 289 16.43 15.98 13.07
N ALA A 290 17.00 16.87 13.87
CA ALA A 290 17.00 16.86 15.32
C ALA A 290 16.65 18.25 15.90
N GLY A 291 15.58 18.87 15.38
CA GLY A 291 15.03 20.12 15.90
C GLY A 291 14.27 19.92 17.21
N ASP A 292 13.98 21.02 17.90
CA ASP A 292 13.25 21.04 19.17
C ASP A 292 11.91 20.30 19.08
N SER A 293 11.42 19.76 20.19
CA SER A 293 10.14 19.03 20.25
C SER A 293 8.91 19.93 20.09
N ASP A 294 9.09 21.25 20.00
CA ASP A 294 8.00 22.20 19.81
C ASP A 294 7.54 22.32 18.33
N GLU A 295 6.55 23.20 18.09
CA GLU A 295 6.00 23.39 16.73
C GLU A 295 7.03 23.98 15.75
N ALA A 296 7.97 24.79 16.24
CA ALA A 296 9.01 25.39 15.39
C ALA A 296 10.04 24.35 14.95
N GLY A 297 10.52 23.52 15.88
CA GLY A 297 11.43 22.42 15.59
C GLY A 297 10.82 21.38 14.65
N ARG A 298 9.55 20.98 14.87
CA ARG A 298 8.85 20.07 13.93
C ARG A 298 8.74 20.65 12.52
N ARG A 299 8.49 21.96 12.37
CA ARG A 299 8.48 22.62 11.04
C ARG A 299 9.86 22.64 10.42
N MET A 300 10.90 22.86 11.22
CA MET A 300 12.29 22.79 10.78
C MET A 300 12.63 21.38 10.27
N ASN A 301 12.31 20.34 11.04
CA ASN A 301 12.55 18.95 10.66
C ASN A 301 11.87 18.60 9.32
N ALA A 302 10.60 19.00 9.17
CA ALA A 302 9.86 18.78 7.92
C ALA A 302 10.54 19.51 6.74
N ALA A 303 10.93 20.76 6.90
CA ALA A 303 11.56 21.55 5.85
C ALA A 303 12.95 21.01 5.45
N VAL A 304 13.73 20.52 6.42
CA VAL A 304 15.04 19.87 6.16
C VAL A 304 14.83 18.57 5.37
N ARG A 305 13.90 17.72 5.81
CA ARG A 305 13.62 16.43 5.17
C ARG A 305 13.07 16.59 3.76
N GLU A 306 12.10 17.48 3.56
CA GLU A 306 11.53 17.79 2.24
C GLU A 306 12.60 18.32 1.29
N GLY A 307 13.42 19.29 1.74
CA GLY A 307 14.46 19.88 0.91
C GLY A 307 15.59 18.92 0.56
N LEU A 308 16.00 18.03 1.48
CA LEU A 308 16.99 16.99 1.18
C LEU A 308 16.40 15.94 0.21
N ALA A 309 15.11 15.58 0.36
CA ALA A 309 14.44 14.68 -0.55
C ALA A 309 14.37 15.23 -2.00
N GLU A 310 14.18 16.55 -2.17
CA GLU A 310 14.27 17.22 -3.48
C GLU A 310 15.67 17.11 -4.12
N LEU A 311 16.71 16.98 -3.29
CA LEU A 311 18.08 16.73 -3.72
C LEU A 311 18.41 15.24 -3.89
N GLY A 312 17.43 14.35 -3.67
CA GLY A 312 17.62 12.90 -3.74
C GLY A 312 18.35 12.30 -2.53
N ILE A 313 18.40 13.02 -1.41
CA ILE A 313 19.08 12.61 -0.17
C ILE A 313 18.00 12.23 0.87
N SER A 314 18.10 11.03 1.45
CA SER A 314 17.24 10.61 2.56
C SER A 314 17.66 11.30 3.86
N CYS A 315 16.68 11.60 4.73
CA CYS A 315 16.92 12.19 6.03
C CYS A 315 15.99 11.55 7.08
N GLY A 316 16.58 10.94 8.10
CA GLY A 316 15.87 10.46 9.28
C GLY A 316 15.41 11.60 10.19
N GLU A 317 14.70 11.28 11.26
CA GLU A 317 14.26 12.24 12.28
C GLU A 317 14.49 11.68 13.67
N VAL A 318 14.91 12.52 14.60
CA VAL A 318 15.05 12.17 16.02
C VAL A 318 13.74 12.47 16.73
N GLU A 319 13.15 11.45 17.34
CA GLU A 319 11.97 11.61 18.21
C GLU A 319 12.39 11.76 19.66
N TRP A 320 12.19 12.96 20.23
CA TRP A 320 12.53 13.23 21.61
C TRP A 320 11.56 12.53 22.57
N PRO A 321 12.06 11.99 23.70
CA PRO A 321 11.20 11.43 24.74
C PRO A 321 10.21 12.45 25.29
N GLU A 322 9.09 11.98 25.82
CA GLU A 322 8.06 12.83 26.40
C GLU A 322 8.64 13.73 27.53
N GLY A 323 8.38 15.02 27.43
CA GLY A 323 8.89 16.01 28.38
C GLY A 323 10.35 16.42 28.19
N VAL A 324 10.98 16.06 27.06
CA VAL A 324 12.30 16.54 26.63
C VAL A 324 12.11 17.51 25.46
N LYS A 325 12.71 18.71 25.59
CA LYS A 325 12.60 19.73 24.55
C LYS A 325 13.61 19.56 23.44
N ASP A 326 14.87 19.38 23.78
CA ASP A 326 16.01 19.44 22.87
C ASP A 326 17.17 18.52 23.33
N ALA A 327 18.22 18.42 22.49
CA ALA A 327 19.38 17.58 22.78
C ALA A 327 20.15 18.02 24.03
N ASN A 328 20.24 19.34 24.28
CA ASN A 328 20.98 19.82 25.43
C ASN A 328 20.26 19.53 26.74
N GLU A 329 18.93 19.64 26.78
CA GLU A 329 18.15 19.23 27.94
C GLU A 329 18.34 17.75 28.26
N LEU A 330 18.29 16.89 27.25
CA LEU A 330 18.49 15.46 27.46
C LEU A 330 19.91 15.13 27.91
N LEU A 331 20.93 15.79 27.31
CA LEU A 331 22.33 15.65 27.76
C LEU A 331 22.52 15.94 29.22
N LEU A 332 21.90 17.05 29.70
CA LEU A 332 22.03 17.50 31.11
C LEU A 332 21.25 16.59 32.05
N ARG A 333 20.18 15.98 31.61
CA ARG A 333 19.34 15.09 32.39
C ARG A 333 19.90 13.67 32.46
N ASP A 334 20.32 13.13 31.34
CA ASP A 334 20.83 11.76 31.18
C ASP A 334 21.67 11.64 29.89
N PRO A 335 23.00 11.77 29.98
CA PRO A 335 23.92 11.69 28.85
C PRO A 335 23.87 10.35 28.12
N ASP A 336 23.65 9.24 28.85
CA ASP A 336 23.60 7.91 28.26
C ASP A 336 22.28 7.70 27.50
N ALA A 337 21.16 8.28 27.97
CA ALA A 337 19.89 8.28 27.24
C ALA A 337 20.01 9.06 25.92
N LEU A 338 20.68 10.23 25.92
CA LEU A 338 20.93 10.96 24.67
C LEU A 338 21.76 10.13 23.70
N ARG A 339 22.86 9.54 24.17
CA ARG A 339 23.70 8.70 23.33
C ARG A 339 22.93 7.52 22.76
N GLY A 340 22.17 6.80 23.59
CA GLY A 340 21.35 5.67 23.15
C GLY A 340 20.28 6.08 22.10
N LEU A 341 19.68 7.26 22.24
CA LEU A 341 18.72 7.80 21.27
C LEU A 341 19.38 8.10 19.93
N LEU A 342 20.56 8.75 19.94
CA LEU A 342 21.32 9.05 18.72
C LEU A 342 21.83 7.78 18.05
N ASP A 343 22.31 6.79 18.85
CA ASP A 343 22.73 5.47 18.35
C ASP A 343 21.54 4.75 17.68
N ALA A 344 20.36 4.78 18.29
CA ALA A 344 19.16 4.18 17.74
C ALA A 344 18.74 4.86 16.43
N ALA A 345 18.74 6.20 16.39
CA ALA A 345 18.44 6.95 15.17
C ALA A 345 19.44 6.66 14.05
N ALA A 346 20.74 6.75 14.34
CA ALA A 346 21.82 6.54 13.37
C ALA A 346 21.85 5.11 12.79
N ASN A 347 21.39 4.11 13.55
CA ASN A 347 21.39 2.72 13.13
C ASN A 347 20.01 2.21 12.69
N ALA A 348 18.94 3.00 12.79
CA ALA A 348 17.57 2.59 12.45
C ALA A 348 17.49 2.08 11.00
N ASP A 349 17.96 2.87 10.03
CA ASP A 349 17.96 2.50 8.62
C ASP A 349 18.83 1.26 8.35
N ARG A 350 19.97 1.17 9.02
CA ARG A 350 20.85 -0.01 8.94
C ARG A 350 20.19 -1.24 9.54
N TYR A 351 19.52 -1.09 10.68
CA TYR A 351 18.82 -2.19 11.34
C TYR A 351 17.64 -2.68 10.50
N GLU A 352 16.89 -1.77 9.89
CA GLU A 352 15.80 -2.10 8.97
C GLU A 352 16.31 -2.76 7.68
N TYR A 353 17.43 -2.27 7.13
CA TYR A 353 18.08 -2.91 5.99
C TYR A 353 18.64 -4.30 6.35
N GLU A 354 19.30 -4.45 7.50
CA GLU A 354 19.80 -5.73 7.96
C GLU A 354 18.68 -6.74 8.26
N ARG A 355 17.49 -6.29 8.70
CA ARG A 355 16.31 -7.14 8.83
C ARG A 355 15.81 -7.70 7.49
N GLN A 356 16.18 -7.12 6.37
CA GLN A 356 15.80 -7.60 5.04
C GLN A 356 16.70 -8.77 4.57
N ASN A 357 17.83 -9.03 5.24
CA ASN A 357 18.67 -10.15 4.86
C ASN A 357 18.02 -11.49 5.27
N ALA A 358 18.31 -12.54 4.49
CA ALA A 358 17.67 -13.85 4.68
C ALA A 358 18.01 -14.47 6.05
N ALA A 359 19.20 -14.22 6.60
CA ALA A 359 19.61 -14.77 7.89
C ALA A 359 18.78 -14.22 9.05
N SER A 360 18.45 -12.91 9.02
CA SER A 360 17.58 -12.27 10.02
C SER A 360 16.16 -12.84 10.00
N ALA A 361 15.67 -13.26 8.82
CA ALA A 361 14.33 -13.81 8.63
C ALA A 361 14.21 -15.31 9.00
N VAL A 362 15.32 -16.01 9.30
CA VAL A 362 15.28 -17.45 9.64
C VAL A 362 14.42 -17.73 10.87
N GLY A 363 14.50 -16.89 11.90
CA GLY A 363 13.68 -17.02 13.10
C GLY A 363 12.19 -16.92 12.77
N GLU A 364 11.80 -15.91 11.99
CA GLU A 364 10.41 -15.72 11.52
C GLU A 364 9.94 -16.91 10.65
N LEU A 365 10.82 -17.44 9.81
CA LEU A 365 10.52 -18.62 9.00
C LEU A 365 10.23 -19.85 9.88
N LEU A 366 11.06 -20.11 10.89
CA LEU A 366 10.88 -21.23 11.82
C LEU A 366 9.59 -21.08 12.63
N ASP A 367 9.32 -19.90 13.17
CA ASP A 367 8.07 -19.61 13.90
C ASP A 367 6.83 -19.77 13.00
N LEU A 368 6.92 -19.29 11.77
CA LEU A 368 5.85 -19.45 10.78
C LEU A 368 5.67 -20.93 10.42
N SER A 369 6.77 -21.68 10.27
CA SER A 369 6.74 -23.10 9.95
C SER A 369 6.11 -23.90 11.08
N VAL A 370 6.42 -23.62 12.34
CA VAL A 370 5.77 -24.23 13.51
C VAL A 370 4.28 -23.91 13.56
N LYS A 371 3.89 -22.64 13.33
CA LYS A 371 2.49 -22.23 13.23
C LYS A 371 1.75 -22.88 12.07
N ARG A 372 2.43 -23.12 10.95
CA ARG A 372 1.84 -23.82 9.78
C ARG A 372 1.79 -25.33 9.97
N ALA A 373 2.78 -25.94 10.61
CA ALA A 373 2.76 -27.37 10.95
C ALA A 373 1.59 -27.74 11.88
N SER A 374 1.12 -26.79 12.70
CA SER A 374 -0.10 -26.97 13.52
C SER A 374 -1.42 -26.79 12.73
N ARG A 375 -1.36 -26.36 11.46
CA ARG A 375 -2.52 -26.21 10.57
C ARG A 375 -2.50 -27.34 9.55
N SER A 376 -3.46 -28.23 9.67
CA SER A 376 -3.71 -29.26 8.64
C SER A 376 -4.12 -28.60 7.33
N ALA A 377 -3.71 -29.18 6.21
CA ALA A 377 -4.32 -28.91 4.91
C ALA A 377 -5.84 -29.08 5.00
N VAL A 378 -6.58 -28.36 4.19
CA VAL A 378 -8.04 -28.50 4.12
C VAL A 378 -8.37 -29.56 3.07
N PRO A 379 -8.81 -30.77 3.44
CA PRO A 379 -9.12 -31.83 2.48
C PRO A 379 -10.26 -31.41 1.53
N THR A 380 -10.09 -31.69 0.25
CA THR A 380 -11.07 -31.37 -0.79
C THR A 380 -12.26 -32.35 -0.83
N GLY A 381 -12.09 -33.51 -0.19
CA GLY A 381 -13.02 -34.63 -0.29
C GLY A 381 -12.79 -35.54 -1.49
N PHE A 382 -11.73 -35.30 -2.26
CA PHE A 382 -11.23 -36.16 -3.32
C PHE A 382 -9.83 -36.65 -2.93
N PRO A 383 -9.69 -37.89 -2.44
CA PRO A 383 -8.42 -38.43 -1.95
C PRO A 383 -7.25 -38.31 -2.93
N ALA A 384 -7.45 -38.61 -4.22
CA ALA A 384 -6.37 -38.48 -5.19
C ALA A 384 -5.96 -37.03 -5.46
N LEU A 385 -6.87 -36.06 -5.32
CA LEU A 385 -6.55 -34.64 -5.39
C LEU A 385 -5.82 -34.19 -4.12
N ASP A 386 -6.28 -34.66 -2.96
CA ASP A 386 -5.64 -34.34 -1.68
C ASP A 386 -4.20 -34.87 -1.64
N ASP A 387 -3.96 -36.09 -2.14
CA ASP A 387 -2.61 -36.65 -2.28
C ASP A 387 -1.71 -35.80 -3.20
N LEU A 388 -2.27 -35.27 -4.33
CA LEU A 388 -1.50 -34.39 -5.23
C LEU A 388 -1.20 -33.02 -4.63
N LEU A 389 -1.98 -32.60 -3.63
CA LEU A 389 -1.85 -31.33 -2.94
C LEU A 389 -1.18 -31.47 -1.57
N ASP A 390 -0.54 -32.62 -1.31
CA ASP A 390 0.14 -32.89 -0.04
C ASP A 390 -0.79 -32.77 1.19
N GLY A 391 -1.98 -33.38 1.05
CA GLY A 391 -3.01 -33.46 2.09
C GLY A 391 -4.22 -32.55 1.92
N GLY A 392 -4.26 -31.69 0.91
CA GLY A 392 -5.39 -30.81 0.61
C GLY A 392 -5.01 -29.37 0.26
N LEU A 393 -5.94 -28.43 0.50
CA LEU A 393 -5.73 -27.02 0.19
C LEU A 393 -4.97 -26.31 1.30
N TYR A 394 -3.92 -25.59 0.93
CA TYR A 394 -3.20 -24.62 1.76
C TYR A 394 -3.53 -23.19 1.32
N ALA A 395 -3.08 -22.20 2.07
CA ALA A 395 -3.19 -20.81 1.65
C ALA A 395 -2.51 -20.62 0.27
N GLY A 396 -3.30 -20.25 -0.72
CA GLY A 396 -2.88 -20.16 -2.11
C GLY A 396 -4.04 -19.83 -3.05
N LEU A 397 -3.70 -19.48 -4.28
CA LEU A 397 -4.68 -19.28 -5.35
C LEU A 397 -4.71 -20.51 -6.27
N TYR A 398 -5.85 -21.19 -6.26
CA TYR A 398 -6.17 -22.35 -7.08
C TYR A 398 -7.10 -21.91 -8.21
N ILE A 399 -6.77 -22.22 -9.45
CA ILE A 399 -7.63 -21.88 -10.59
C ILE A 399 -7.94 -23.14 -11.39
N ILE A 400 -9.23 -23.35 -11.70
CA ILE A 400 -9.68 -24.43 -12.57
C ILE A 400 -10.28 -23.86 -13.84
N GLY A 401 -9.77 -24.31 -14.99
CA GLY A 401 -10.33 -24.01 -16.31
C GLY A 401 -10.99 -25.23 -16.93
N ALA A 402 -12.04 -24.99 -17.70
CA ALA A 402 -12.65 -26.02 -18.54
C ALA A 402 -13.52 -25.39 -19.64
N ILE A 403 -13.84 -26.21 -20.64
CA ILE A 403 -14.86 -25.85 -21.63
C ILE A 403 -16.26 -25.78 -21.01
N SER A 404 -17.20 -25.12 -21.69
CA SER A 404 -18.57 -24.99 -21.20
C SER A 404 -19.26 -26.36 -21.05
N SER A 405 -20.13 -26.46 -20.02
CA SER A 405 -20.97 -27.65 -19.75
C SER A 405 -20.18 -28.92 -19.36
N LEU A 406 -18.93 -28.79 -18.94
CA LEU A 406 -18.12 -29.92 -18.45
C LEU A 406 -18.25 -30.16 -16.94
N GLY A 407 -18.96 -29.29 -16.22
CA GLY A 407 -19.26 -29.46 -14.81
C GLY A 407 -18.37 -28.68 -13.84
N LYS A 408 -17.72 -27.57 -14.30
CA LYS A 408 -16.89 -26.71 -13.43
C LYS A 408 -17.54 -26.38 -12.11
N THR A 409 -18.71 -25.71 -12.18
CA THR A 409 -19.52 -25.33 -11.00
C THR A 409 -19.85 -26.54 -10.13
N SER A 410 -20.24 -27.69 -10.74
CA SER A 410 -20.58 -28.91 -9.99
C SER A 410 -19.36 -29.50 -9.29
N TYR A 411 -18.17 -29.42 -9.88
CA TYR A 411 -16.92 -29.90 -9.29
C TYR A 411 -16.52 -29.03 -8.10
N LEU A 412 -16.50 -27.69 -8.29
CA LEU A 412 -16.21 -26.76 -7.20
C LEU A 412 -17.22 -26.86 -6.05
N LEU A 413 -18.51 -26.96 -6.38
CA LEU A 413 -19.56 -27.09 -5.38
C LEU A 413 -19.42 -28.39 -4.57
N GLN A 414 -18.97 -29.50 -5.20
CA GLN A 414 -18.72 -30.74 -4.48
C GLN A 414 -17.54 -30.63 -3.52
N ILE A 415 -16.47 -29.94 -3.90
CA ILE A 415 -15.34 -29.62 -3.02
C ILE A 415 -15.82 -28.72 -1.87
N ALA A 416 -16.56 -27.66 -2.17
CA ALA A 416 -17.08 -26.71 -1.18
C ALA A 416 -17.97 -27.42 -0.13
N ASP A 417 -18.87 -28.30 -0.58
CA ASP A 417 -19.72 -29.09 0.31
C ASP A 417 -18.88 -30.05 1.19
N SER A 418 -17.87 -30.71 0.61
CA SER A 418 -16.99 -31.61 1.36
C SER A 418 -16.21 -30.88 2.44
N ILE A 419 -15.68 -29.70 2.13
CA ILE A 419 -14.95 -28.84 3.05
C ILE A 419 -15.86 -28.36 4.19
N ALA A 420 -17.09 -27.93 3.85
CA ALA A 420 -18.07 -27.49 4.82
C ALA A 420 -18.51 -28.64 5.74
N ALA A 421 -18.75 -29.84 5.18
CA ALA A 421 -19.10 -31.05 5.94
C ALA A 421 -17.96 -31.49 6.88
N ALA A 422 -16.70 -31.27 6.50
CA ALA A 422 -15.53 -31.53 7.33
C ALA A 422 -15.31 -30.48 8.45
N GLY A 423 -16.14 -29.42 8.52
CA GLY A 423 -16.12 -28.45 9.62
C GLY A 423 -15.36 -27.16 9.35
N THR A 424 -14.92 -26.89 8.11
CA THR A 424 -14.31 -25.64 7.70
C THR A 424 -15.35 -24.73 7.06
N ASP A 425 -15.34 -23.43 7.43
CA ASP A 425 -16.27 -22.46 6.87
C ASP A 425 -15.88 -22.13 5.40
N VAL A 426 -16.89 -22.01 4.54
CA VAL A 426 -16.75 -21.74 3.11
C VAL A 426 -17.51 -20.49 2.73
N LEU A 427 -16.85 -19.55 2.03
CA LEU A 427 -17.49 -18.43 1.34
C LEU A 427 -17.55 -18.73 -0.16
N TYR A 428 -18.76 -18.89 -0.70
CA TYR A 428 -18.98 -19.20 -2.10
C TYR A 428 -19.61 -18.00 -2.83
N PHE A 429 -18.84 -17.37 -3.70
CA PHE A 429 -19.30 -16.28 -4.56
C PHE A 429 -19.80 -16.86 -5.86
N SER A 430 -21.13 -16.84 -6.03
CA SER A 430 -21.81 -17.32 -7.23
C SER A 430 -22.24 -16.15 -8.09
N LEU A 431 -21.65 -16.03 -9.27
CA LEU A 431 -21.89 -14.92 -10.19
C LEU A 431 -22.78 -15.31 -11.39
N GLU A 432 -23.05 -16.61 -11.56
CA GLU A 432 -23.85 -17.15 -12.66
C GLU A 432 -25.14 -17.82 -12.18
N MET A 433 -25.06 -18.57 -11.07
CA MET A 433 -26.18 -19.39 -10.58
C MET A 433 -26.71 -18.81 -9.25
N SER A 434 -28.03 -18.94 -9.04
CA SER A 434 -28.65 -18.58 -7.78
C SER A 434 -28.28 -19.58 -6.67
N LYS A 435 -28.32 -19.11 -5.43
CA LYS A 435 -28.11 -19.91 -4.22
C LYS A 435 -29.02 -21.15 -4.21
N LEU A 436 -30.29 -20.99 -4.58
CA LEU A 436 -31.26 -22.08 -4.59
C LEU A 436 -30.92 -23.15 -5.61
N GLU A 437 -30.42 -22.76 -6.78
CA GLU A 437 -29.93 -23.71 -7.80
C GLU A 437 -28.70 -24.49 -7.33
N LEU A 438 -27.76 -23.83 -6.65
CA LEU A 438 -26.60 -24.49 -6.07
C LEU A 438 -27.01 -25.46 -4.94
N MET A 439 -27.91 -25.04 -4.06
CA MET A 439 -28.47 -25.90 -3.00
C MET A 439 -29.17 -27.12 -3.59
N ALA A 440 -29.96 -26.95 -4.66
CA ALA A 440 -30.63 -28.05 -5.33
C ALA A 440 -29.63 -29.05 -5.97
N LYS A 441 -28.50 -28.55 -6.52
CA LYS A 441 -27.42 -29.43 -7.01
C LYS A 441 -26.77 -30.22 -5.89
N SER A 442 -26.54 -29.61 -4.72
CA SER A 442 -25.96 -30.28 -3.57
C SER A 442 -26.91 -31.35 -3.00
N ILE A 443 -28.19 -31.02 -2.83
CA ILE A 443 -29.22 -31.99 -2.36
C ILE A 443 -29.39 -33.13 -3.38
N SER A 444 -29.37 -32.83 -4.69
CA SER A 444 -29.39 -33.84 -5.76
C SER A 444 -28.20 -34.79 -5.64
N ARG A 445 -27.00 -34.30 -5.42
CA ARG A 445 -25.77 -35.09 -5.25
C ARG A 445 -25.85 -35.96 -3.99
N ILE A 446 -26.35 -35.41 -2.88
CA ILE A 446 -26.52 -36.15 -1.63
C ILE A 446 -27.56 -37.26 -1.81
N SER A 447 -28.72 -36.99 -2.45
CA SER A 447 -29.73 -37.99 -2.74
C SER A 447 -29.18 -39.13 -3.60
N TYR A 448 -28.38 -38.82 -4.64
CA TYR A 448 -27.71 -39.84 -5.45
C TYR A 448 -26.75 -40.71 -4.64
N ARG A 449 -26.01 -40.12 -3.70
CA ARG A 449 -25.08 -40.86 -2.83
C ARG A 449 -25.83 -41.76 -1.81
N LEU A 450 -26.93 -41.27 -1.25
CA LEU A 450 -27.70 -41.96 -0.25
C LEU A 450 -28.65 -43.01 -0.83
N ASP A 451 -28.99 -42.93 -2.11
CA ASP A 451 -29.96 -43.84 -2.72
C ASP A 451 -29.42 -45.29 -2.75
N PRO A 452 -30.08 -46.24 -2.04
CA PRO A 452 -29.68 -47.64 -2.02
C PRO A 452 -30.17 -48.43 -3.25
N SER A 453 -31.01 -47.84 -4.09
CA SER A 453 -31.62 -48.54 -5.21
C SER A 453 -30.60 -48.92 -6.30
N ALA A 454 -30.93 -49.94 -7.11
CA ALA A 454 -30.14 -50.32 -8.25
C ALA A 454 -30.03 -49.11 -9.22
N GLU A 455 -28.85 -48.84 -9.70
CA GLU A 455 -28.56 -47.71 -10.59
C GLU A 455 -28.96 -46.32 -10.05
N ARG A 456 -29.20 -46.17 -8.77
CA ARG A 456 -29.65 -44.92 -8.10
C ARG A 456 -30.93 -44.35 -8.71
N ALA A 457 -31.91 -45.22 -8.99
CA ALA A 457 -33.13 -44.89 -9.74
C ALA A 457 -34.06 -43.93 -8.96
N ASP A 458 -34.01 -43.92 -7.62
CA ASP A 458 -34.84 -43.08 -6.78
C ASP A 458 -34.22 -41.69 -6.49
N ALA A 459 -32.95 -41.47 -6.89
CA ALA A 459 -32.26 -40.24 -6.68
C ALA A 459 -32.90 -39.02 -7.41
N PHE A 460 -32.83 -37.86 -6.78
CA PHE A 460 -33.44 -36.63 -7.29
C PHE A 460 -32.45 -35.82 -8.12
N THR A 461 -32.87 -35.41 -9.29
CA THR A 461 -32.15 -34.38 -10.05
C THR A 461 -32.34 -32.98 -9.41
N ALA A 462 -31.42 -32.05 -9.64
CA ALA A 462 -31.57 -30.67 -9.14
C ALA A 462 -32.90 -30.02 -9.59
N ARG A 463 -33.37 -30.33 -10.80
CA ARG A 463 -34.68 -29.86 -11.30
C ARG A 463 -35.85 -30.42 -10.50
N GLN A 464 -35.80 -31.70 -10.10
CA GLN A 464 -36.83 -32.33 -9.25
C GLN A 464 -36.80 -31.77 -7.83
N VAL A 465 -35.61 -31.46 -7.30
CA VAL A 465 -35.50 -30.81 -5.98
C VAL A 465 -36.15 -29.40 -6.01
N LEU A 466 -35.96 -28.64 -7.09
CA LEU A 466 -36.58 -27.30 -7.23
C LEU A 466 -38.07 -27.34 -7.52
N ARG A 467 -38.61 -28.46 -8.03
CA ARG A 467 -40.01 -28.63 -8.44
C ARG A 467 -40.66 -29.79 -7.70
N LEU A 468 -40.57 -29.77 -6.38
CA LEU A 468 -41.09 -30.85 -5.54
C LEU A 468 -42.41 -31.40 -6.06
N ASP A 469 -42.40 -32.68 -6.44
CA ASP A 469 -43.61 -33.44 -6.75
C ASP A 469 -44.23 -33.93 -5.47
N LEU A 470 -45.40 -33.41 -5.11
CA LEU A 470 -46.13 -33.77 -3.89
C LEU A 470 -46.75 -35.18 -3.94
N GLY A 471 -46.73 -35.82 -5.12
CA GLY A 471 -47.25 -37.19 -5.33
C GLY A 471 -46.17 -38.28 -5.24
N MET A 472 -44.99 -38.00 -4.68
CA MET A 472 -43.94 -39.01 -4.52
C MET A 472 -44.28 -40.06 -3.47
N ASP A 473 -43.79 -41.27 -3.67
CA ASP A 473 -43.96 -42.37 -2.71
C ASP A 473 -43.15 -42.14 -1.41
N GLU A 474 -43.48 -42.86 -0.35
CA GLU A 474 -42.85 -42.72 0.97
C GLU A 474 -41.33 -42.95 0.94
N ARG A 475 -40.86 -43.87 0.12
CA ARG A 475 -39.42 -44.19 -0.02
C ARG A 475 -38.63 -43.01 -0.60
N ARG A 476 -39.13 -42.43 -1.65
CA ARG A 476 -38.51 -41.25 -2.27
C ARG A 476 -38.63 -40.02 -1.35
N ALA A 477 -39.75 -39.86 -0.65
CA ALA A 477 -39.92 -38.82 0.34
C ALA A 477 -38.91 -38.94 1.49
N ALA A 478 -38.69 -40.17 2.00
CA ALA A 478 -37.68 -40.43 3.03
C ALA A 478 -36.26 -40.16 2.54
N LEU A 479 -35.93 -40.55 1.29
CA LEU A 479 -34.62 -40.26 0.68
C LEU A 479 -34.36 -38.76 0.54
N LEU A 480 -35.36 -38.01 0.08
CA LEU A 480 -35.26 -36.56 -0.03
C LEU A 480 -35.09 -35.89 1.34
N SER A 481 -35.88 -36.31 2.32
CA SER A 481 -35.77 -35.81 3.69
C SER A 481 -34.39 -36.05 4.29
N ALA A 482 -33.83 -37.26 4.11
CA ALA A 482 -32.48 -37.59 4.56
C ALA A 482 -31.43 -36.71 3.87
N ALA A 483 -31.56 -36.49 2.56
CA ALA A 483 -30.64 -35.62 1.81
C ALA A 483 -30.72 -34.15 2.26
N VAL A 484 -31.91 -33.66 2.55
CA VAL A 484 -32.12 -32.29 3.07
C VAL A 484 -31.52 -32.15 4.47
N GLU A 485 -31.74 -33.11 5.37
CA GLU A 485 -31.19 -33.06 6.72
C GLU A 485 -29.65 -33.14 6.73
N GLU A 486 -29.07 -33.92 5.83
CA GLU A 486 -27.62 -33.93 5.68
C GLU A 486 -27.11 -32.59 5.14
N TYR A 487 -27.80 -32.01 4.13
CA TYR A 487 -27.43 -30.72 3.57
C TYR A 487 -27.56 -29.59 4.59
N LYS A 488 -28.56 -29.58 5.47
CA LYS A 488 -28.68 -28.57 6.53
C LYS A 488 -27.43 -28.52 7.40
N ARG A 489 -26.90 -29.67 7.81
CA ARG A 489 -25.66 -29.76 8.62
C ARG A 489 -24.44 -29.20 7.87
N THR A 490 -24.31 -29.55 6.60
CA THR A 490 -23.25 -28.99 5.73
C THR A 490 -23.43 -27.49 5.56
N GLY A 491 -24.67 -27.05 5.35
CA GLY A 491 -25.03 -25.65 5.07
C GLY A 491 -24.77 -24.68 6.23
N GLU A 492 -24.63 -25.15 7.47
CA GLU A 492 -24.24 -24.29 8.61
C GLU A 492 -22.89 -23.62 8.45
N ARG A 493 -22.04 -24.16 7.54
CA ARG A 493 -20.69 -23.65 7.28
C ARG A 493 -20.50 -23.16 5.86
N LEU A 494 -21.56 -23.13 5.04
CA LEU A 494 -21.51 -22.73 3.66
C LEU A 494 -22.28 -21.41 3.45
N TYR A 495 -21.55 -20.34 3.15
CA TYR A 495 -22.06 -18.99 3.02
C TYR A 495 -22.05 -18.57 1.56
N TYR A 496 -23.22 -18.47 0.95
CA TYR A 496 -23.36 -17.99 -0.43
C TYR A 496 -23.45 -16.47 -0.49
N ARG A 497 -22.74 -15.90 -1.46
CA ARG A 497 -22.88 -14.52 -1.91
C ARG A 497 -23.23 -14.55 -3.39
N GLU A 498 -24.43 -14.11 -3.71
CA GLU A 498 -24.92 -14.04 -5.08
C GLU A 498 -24.70 -12.63 -5.63
N GLY A 499 -24.35 -12.53 -6.92
CA GLY A 499 -24.23 -11.25 -7.60
C GLY A 499 -24.18 -11.41 -9.11
N LEU A 500 -24.85 -10.51 -9.82
CA LEU A 500 -24.79 -10.40 -11.27
C LEU A 500 -24.01 -9.14 -11.62
N MET A 501 -22.67 -9.26 -11.82
CA MET A 501 -21.76 -8.16 -12.18
C MET A 501 -21.66 -7.02 -11.14
N ASP A 502 -22.12 -7.21 -9.92
CA ASP A 502 -22.04 -6.26 -8.79
C ASP A 502 -20.98 -6.65 -7.76
N ILE A 503 -20.49 -7.89 -7.79
CA ILE A 503 -19.42 -8.39 -6.94
C ILE A 503 -18.08 -8.32 -7.67
N GLY A 504 -17.15 -7.53 -7.14
CA GLY A 504 -15.75 -7.47 -7.55
C GLY A 504 -14.82 -7.98 -6.47
N VAL A 505 -13.53 -7.83 -6.69
CA VAL A 505 -12.48 -8.31 -5.75
C VAL A 505 -12.50 -7.55 -4.42
N GLN A 506 -12.96 -6.30 -4.40
CA GLN A 506 -13.07 -5.51 -3.18
C GLN A 506 -14.23 -6.00 -2.30
N GLU A 507 -15.36 -6.35 -2.90
CA GLU A 507 -16.50 -6.95 -2.19
C GLU A 507 -16.14 -8.34 -1.65
N ILE A 508 -15.34 -9.13 -2.39
CA ILE A 508 -14.80 -10.41 -1.90
C ILE A 508 -13.89 -10.17 -0.68
N ARG A 509 -12.96 -9.23 -0.75
CA ARG A 509 -12.08 -8.88 0.36
C ARG A 509 -12.86 -8.43 1.60
N ALA A 510 -13.87 -7.58 1.42
CA ALA A 510 -14.73 -7.09 2.50
C ALA A 510 -15.51 -8.24 3.15
N ALA A 511 -16.07 -9.17 2.35
CA ALA A 511 -16.79 -10.33 2.86
C ALA A 511 -15.90 -11.29 3.66
N VAL A 512 -14.64 -11.49 3.23
CA VAL A 512 -13.65 -12.29 3.98
C VAL A 512 -13.34 -11.65 5.33
N LEU A 513 -13.09 -10.34 5.35
CA LEU A 513 -12.87 -9.59 6.59
C LEU A 513 -14.08 -9.67 7.54
N GLU A 514 -15.28 -9.45 7.00
CA GLU A 514 -16.53 -9.55 7.75
C GLU A 514 -16.69 -10.94 8.36
N HIS A 515 -16.45 -12.00 7.56
CA HIS A 515 -16.56 -13.39 8.03
C HIS A 515 -15.58 -13.68 9.17
N ILE A 516 -14.30 -13.31 9.00
CA ILE A 516 -13.27 -13.51 10.03
C ILE A 516 -13.66 -12.76 11.32
N ARG A 517 -14.14 -11.52 11.20
CA ARG A 517 -14.58 -10.71 12.33
C ARG A 517 -15.77 -11.33 13.09
N LEU A 518 -16.76 -11.83 12.34
CA LEU A 518 -18.02 -12.34 12.93
C LEU A 518 -17.88 -13.77 13.46
N ARG A 519 -17.09 -14.61 12.78
CA ARG A 519 -16.98 -16.05 13.11
C ARG A 519 -15.69 -16.41 13.84
N GLY A 520 -14.68 -15.52 13.86
CA GLY A 520 -13.36 -15.81 14.43
C GLY A 520 -12.60 -16.90 13.68
N ARG A 521 -13.03 -17.27 12.45
CA ARG A 521 -12.51 -18.39 11.66
C ARG A 521 -12.15 -17.91 10.26
N ARG A 522 -11.13 -18.53 9.68
CA ARG A 522 -10.70 -18.26 8.31
C ARG A 522 -11.46 -19.19 7.36
N PRO A 523 -12.16 -18.66 6.36
CA PRO A 523 -12.90 -19.47 5.40
C PRO A 523 -12.01 -19.95 4.24
N VAL A 524 -12.46 -20.98 3.53
CA VAL A 524 -12.05 -21.23 2.14
C VAL A 524 -12.96 -20.42 1.22
N VAL A 525 -12.37 -19.73 0.24
CA VAL A 525 -13.11 -18.85 -0.68
C VAL A 525 -13.25 -19.53 -2.04
N PHE A 526 -14.47 -19.55 -2.58
CA PHE A 526 -14.77 -20.01 -3.94
C PHE A 526 -15.33 -18.85 -4.78
N VAL A 527 -14.87 -18.71 -6.02
CA VAL A 527 -15.31 -17.67 -6.98
C VAL A 527 -15.71 -18.33 -8.31
N ASP A 528 -16.99 -18.32 -8.61
CA ASP A 528 -17.54 -18.94 -9.82
C ASP A 528 -18.30 -17.92 -10.67
N TYR A 529 -17.67 -17.28 -11.70
CA TYR A 529 -16.35 -17.44 -12.27
C TYR A 529 -15.66 -16.08 -12.53
N LEU A 530 -14.34 -16.08 -12.82
CA LEU A 530 -13.49 -14.87 -12.90
C LEU A 530 -13.96 -13.81 -13.89
N GLN A 531 -14.43 -14.23 -15.08
CA GLN A 531 -14.74 -13.33 -16.18
C GLN A 531 -16.03 -12.50 -15.98
N ILE A 532 -16.85 -12.82 -14.96
CA ILE A 532 -18.06 -12.06 -14.61
C ILE A 532 -17.88 -11.19 -13.36
N LEU A 533 -16.69 -11.18 -12.79
CA LEU A 533 -16.40 -10.26 -11.70
C LEU A 533 -16.58 -8.80 -12.16
N LYS A 534 -17.16 -7.98 -11.30
CA LYS A 534 -17.28 -6.55 -11.54
C LYS A 534 -15.92 -5.96 -11.91
N PRO A 535 -15.80 -5.27 -13.05
CA PRO A 535 -14.57 -4.65 -13.48
C PRO A 535 -14.03 -3.68 -12.45
N SER A 536 -12.75 -3.78 -12.10
CA SER A 536 -12.09 -2.80 -11.23
C SER A 536 -11.88 -1.46 -11.93
N ASP A 537 -11.80 -1.47 -13.26
CA ASP A 537 -11.66 -0.29 -14.10
C ASP A 537 -12.57 -0.44 -15.34
N PRO A 538 -13.69 0.29 -15.41
CA PRO A 538 -14.61 0.22 -16.54
C PRO A 538 -14.01 0.65 -17.89
N ARG A 539 -12.85 1.32 -17.88
CA ARG A 539 -12.14 1.76 -19.11
C ARG A 539 -11.12 0.74 -19.60
N ALA A 540 -10.78 -0.24 -18.77
CA ALA A 540 -9.85 -1.30 -19.14
C ALA A 540 -10.56 -2.40 -19.92
N THR A 541 -9.81 -3.18 -20.69
CA THR A 541 -10.35 -4.36 -21.38
C THR A 541 -10.72 -5.47 -20.40
N ASP A 542 -11.61 -6.39 -20.80
CA ASP A 542 -11.98 -7.56 -19.98
C ASP A 542 -10.77 -8.37 -19.56
N LYS A 543 -9.78 -8.53 -20.46
CA LYS A 543 -8.50 -9.16 -20.15
C LYS A 543 -7.77 -8.45 -19.01
N GLN A 544 -7.60 -7.13 -19.09
CA GLN A 544 -6.90 -6.35 -18.07
C GLN A 544 -7.63 -6.40 -16.73
N ASN A 545 -8.97 -6.38 -16.73
CA ASN A 545 -9.76 -6.50 -15.52
C ASN A 545 -9.64 -7.90 -14.90
N THR A 546 -9.65 -8.95 -15.73
CA THR A 546 -9.42 -10.32 -15.28
C THR A 546 -8.01 -10.49 -14.70
N ASP A 547 -6.97 -9.94 -15.35
CA ASP A 547 -5.59 -9.96 -14.86
C ASP A 547 -5.48 -9.30 -13.47
N ARG A 548 -6.10 -8.12 -13.30
CA ARG A 548 -6.15 -7.42 -12.00
C ARG A 548 -6.89 -8.23 -10.94
N ALA A 549 -8.03 -8.83 -11.32
CA ALA A 549 -8.83 -9.65 -10.41
C ALA A 549 -8.03 -10.84 -9.88
N VAL A 550 -7.30 -11.54 -10.75
CA VAL A 550 -6.44 -12.67 -10.38
C VAL A 550 -5.34 -12.26 -9.41
N VAL A 551 -4.66 -11.13 -9.67
CA VAL A 551 -3.62 -10.59 -8.77
C VAL A 551 -4.21 -10.23 -7.40
N GLU A 552 -5.38 -9.60 -7.37
CA GLU A 552 -6.04 -9.23 -6.10
C GLU A 552 -6.54 -10.46 -5.32
N LEU A 553 -7.07 -11.49 -6.00
CA LEU A 553 -7.43 -12.75 -5.35
C LEU A 553 -6.20 -13.44 -4.74
N LYS A 554 -5.04 -13.38 -5.42
CA LYS A 554 -3.77 -13.86 -4.86
C LYS A 554 -3.36 -13.06 -3.61
N ARG A 555 -3.56 -11.73 -3.61
CA ARG A 555 -3.32 -10.89 -2.43
C ARG A 555 -4.25 -11.26 -1.28
N ILE A 556 -5.56 -11.44 -1.54
CA ILE A 556 -6.54 -11.89 -0.54
C ILE A 556 -6.08 -13.20 0.11
N SER A 557 -5.69 -14.19 -0.71
CA SER A 557 -5.18 -15.46 -0.21
C SER A 557 -3.97 -15.28 0.72
N ARG A 558 -3.00 -14.46 0.33
CA ARG A 558 -1.79 -14.21 1.10
C ARG A 558 -2.07 -13.41 2.38
N ASP A 559 -2.83 -12.31 2.28
CA ASP A 559 -3.06 -11.36 3.38
C ASP A 559 -3.87 -12.01 4.51
N PHE A 560 -4.82 -12.89 4.16
CA PHE A 560 -5.67 -13.61 5.13
C PHE A 560 -5.17 -15.02 5.43
N ASP A 561 -4.13 -15.50 4.72
CA ASP A 561 -3.58 -16.85 4.84
C ASP A 561 -4.69 -17.91 4.69
N ILE A 562 -5.41 -17.87 3.55
CA ILE A 562 -6.57 -18.71 3.20
C ILE A 562 -6.45 -19.29 1.80
N PRO A 563 -7.04 -20.47 1.52
CA PRO A 563 -7.22 -20.95 0.16
C PRO A 563 -8.28 -20.12 -0.58
N VAL A 564 -7.97 -19.73 -1.82
CA VAL A 564 -8.92 -19.13 -2.75
C VAL A 564 -8.99 -20.00 -4.00
N PHE A 565 -10.17 -20.50 -4.33
CA PHE A 565 -10.41 -21.33 -5.49
C PHE A 565 -11.30 -20.60 -6.51
N ALA A 566 -10.83 -20.41 -7.75
CA ALA A 566 -11.54 -19.65 -8.75
C ALA A 566 -11.74 -20.46 -10.04
N VAL A 567 -12.87 -20.24 -10.71
CA VAL A 567 -13.19 -20.82 -12.02
C VAL A 567 -12.77 -19.87 -13.13
N SER A 568 -12.17 -20.42 -14.19
CA SER A 568 -11.92 -19.73 -15.44
C SER A 568 -12.51 -20.51 -16.63
N SER A 569 -12.93 -19.81 -17.67
CA SER A 569 -13.41 -20.45 -18.90
C SER A 569 -12.29 -20.55 -19.93
N PHE A 570 -12.25 -21.64 -20.69
CA PHE A 570 -11.33 -21.80 -21.80
C PHE A 570 -11.83 -21.09 -23.05
N ASN A 571 -10.89 -20.67 -23.91
CA ASN A 571 -11.18 -20.24 -25.28
C ASN A 571 -11.83 -21.35 -26.10
N ARG A 572 -12.75 -21.00 -26.99
CA ARG A 572 -13.51 -21.95 -27.83
C ARG A 572 -12.61 -22.76 -28.74
N GLU A 573 -11.46 -22.23 -29.15
CA GLU A 573 -10.47 -22.91 -29.98
C GLU A 573 -9.89 -24.18 -29.33
N ASN A 574 -9.87 -24.23 -28.00
CA ASN A 574 -9.30 -25.33 -27.23
C ASN A 574 -10.29 -26.47 -26.91
N TYR A 575 -11.49 -26.48 -27.51
CA TYR A 575 -12.51 -27.47 -27.16
C TYR A 575 -12.19 -28.89 -27.65
N ARG A 576 -11.32 -29.03 -28.65
CA ARG A 576 -10.93 -30.32 -29.24
C ARG A 576 -9.54 -30.78 -28.80
N ASN A 577 -8.74 -29.88 -28.27
CA ASN A 577 -7.37 -30.15 -27.89
C ASN A 577 -7.26 -30.64 -26.47
N ALA A 578 -6.19 -31.37 -26.14
CA ALA A 578 -5.82 -31.61 -24.77
C ALA A 578 -5.59 -30.27 -24.05
N VAL A 579 -6.00 -30.19 -22.78
CA VAL A 579 -5.86 -28.98 -22.02
C VAL A 579 -4.38 -28.62 -21.83
N SER A 580 -4.07 -27.34 -22.05
CA SER A 580 -2.74 -26.76 -21.86
C SER A 580 -2.85 -25.41 -21.15
N MET A 581 -1.72 -24.87 -20.70
CA MET A 581 -1.68 -23.51 -20.14
C MET A 581 -2.16 -22.46 -21.15
N GLU A 582 -1.92 -22.71 -22.43
CA GLU A 582 -2.35 -21.84 -23.51
C GLU A 582 -3.87 -21.70 -23.64
N ALA A 583 -4.66 -22.67 -23.12
CA ALA A 583 -6.12 -22.57 -23.09
C ALA A 583 -6.61 -21.38 -22.24
N PHE A 584 -5.77 -20.88 -21.32
CA PHE A 584 -6.01 -19.71 -20.50
C PHE A 584 -5.47 -18.41 -21.12
N LYS A 585 -5.13 -18.38 -22.40
CA LYS A 585 -4.43 -17.28 -23.10
C LYS A 585 -5.04 -15.88 -22.98
N GLU A 586 -6.27 -15.75 -22.53
CA GLU A 586 -6.89 -14.44 -22.31
C GLU A 586 -6.32 -13.71 -21.09
N SER A 587 -5.60 -14.41 -20.20
CA SER A 587 -5.03 -13.82 -18.99
C SER A 587 -3.67 -14.45 -18.64
N GLY A 588 -2.58 -13.72 -18.94
CA GLY A 588 -1.24 -14.11 -18.49
C GLY A 588 -1.14 -14.18 -16.96
N ALA A 589 -1.94 -13.36 -16.23
CA ALA A 589 -1.98 -13.36 -14.78
C ALA A 589 -2.48 -14.68 -14.19
N VAL A 590 -3.37 -15.41 -14.88
CA VAL A 590 -3.83 -16.75 -14.45
C VAL A 590 -2.64 -17.70 -14.35
N GLU A 591 -1.75 -17.68 -15.33
CA GLU A 591 -0.55 -18.53 -15.34
C GLU A 591 0.46 -18.10 -14.26
N TYR A 592 0.77 -16.79 -14.18
CA TYR A 592 1.84 -16.32 -13.30
C TYR A 592 1.43 -16.23 -11.83
N SER A 593 0.19 -15.83 -11.53
CA SER A 593 -0.25 -15.55 -10.16
C SER A 593 -0.86 -16.76 -9.45
N SER A 594 -1.38 -17.76 -10.17
CA SER A 594 -1.88 -18.98 -9.51
C SER A 594 -0.75 -19.77 -8.86
N ASP A 595 -1.03 -20.41 -7.74
CA ASP A 595 -0.14 -21.39 -7.11
C ASP A 595 -0.36 -22.77 -7.73
N VAL A 596 -1.63 -23.10 -8.01
CA VAL A 596 -2.04 -24.33 -8.68
C VAL A 596 -3.02 -24.00 -9.79
N LEU A 597 -2.79 -24.59 -10.96
CA LEU A 597 -3.62 -24.41 -12.13
C LEU A 597 -4.10 -25.78 -12.62
N PHE A 598 -5.42 -25.94 -12.69
CA PHE A 598 -6.06 -27.16 -13.17
C PHE A 598 -6.78 -26.93 -14.50
N GLY A 599 -6.77 -27.95 -15.32
CA GLY A 599 -7.64 -28.04 -16.47
C GLY A 599 -8.55 -29.27 -16.39
N LEU A 600 -9.86 -29.07 -16.49
CA LEU A 600 -10.82 -30.15 -16.58
C LEU A 600 -11.14 -30.41 -18.06
N GLN A 601 -10.93 -31.64 -18.52
CA GLN A 601 -11.17 -32.05 -19.90
C GLN A 601 -11.97 -33.37 -19.97
N LEU A 602 -12.51 -33.68 -21.16
CA LEU A 602 -13.03 -35.02 -21.45
C LEU A 602 -11.88 -36.01 -21.60
N ALA A 603 -12.00 -37.19 -21.07
CA ALA A 603 -11.02 -38.25 -21.31
C ALA A 603 -10.87 -38.54 -22.80
N GLY A 604 -9.63 -38.63 -23.30
CA GLY A 604 -9.30 -38.77 -24.71
C GLY A 604 -9.27 -37.45 -25.51
N ALA A 605 -9.45 -36.28 -24.86
CA ALA A 605 -9.29 -35.00 -25.55
C ALA A 605 -7.87 -34.83 -26.10
N GLY A 606 -7.76 -34.45 -27.40
CA GLY A 606 -6.49 -34.34 -28.13
C GLY A 606 -6.09 -35.60 -28.89
N GLU A 607 -6.81 -36.71 -28.75
CA GLU A 607 -6.57 -37.93 -29.55
C GLU A 607 -7.16 -37.77 -30.96
N GLN A 608 -6.53 -38.46 -31.93
CA GLN A 608 -6.99 -38.42 -33.30
C GLN A 608 -8.38 -39.08 -33.43
N GLY A 609 -9.35 -38.37 -34.03
CA GLY A 609 -10.72 -38.85 -34.18
C GLY A 609 -11.61 -38.68 -32.95
N PHE A 610 -11.17 -37.98 -31.92
CA PHE A 610 -11.97 -37.73 -30.73
C PHE A 610 -13.22 -36.90 -31.03
N ASP A 611 -14.40 -37.48 -30.70
CA ASP A 611 -15.70 -36.80 -30.84
C ASP A 611 -16.17 -36.22 -29.51
N VAL A 612 -16.07 -34.90 -29.38
CA VAL A 612 -16.48 -34.13 -28.19
C VAL A 612 -17.97 -34.31 -27.89
N ASN A 613 -18.84 -34.39 -28.93
CA ASN A 613 -20.28 -34.49 -28.72
C ASN A 613 -20.67 -35.87 -28.21
N ALA A 614 -20.10 -36.92 -28.81
CA ALA A 614 -20.29 -38.30 -28.36
C ALA A 614 -19.79 -38.47 -26.90
N ALA A 615 -18.63 -37.90 -26.56
CA ALA A 615 -18.10 -37.96 -25.22
C ALA A 615 -18.98 -37.19 -24.21
N LYS A 616 -19.53 -36.03 -24.59
CA LYS A 616 -20.48 -35.26 -23.76
C LYS A 616 -21.83 -35.94 -23.57
N ALA A 617 -22.27 -36.75 -24.52
CA ALA A 617 -23.53 -37.46 -24.44
C ALA A 617 -23.52 -38.66 -23.50
N ARG A 618 -22.34 -39.16 -23.11
CA ARG A 618 -22.20 -40.28 -22.17
C ARG A 618 -22.69 -39.93 -20.77
N SER A 619 -23.22 -40.90 -20.05
CA SER A 619 -23.61 -40.78 -18.65
C SER A 619 -23.26 -42.09 -17.90
N PRO A 620 -22.32 -42.08 -16.96
CA PRO A 620 -21.46 -40.96 -16.60
C PRO A 620 -20.45 -40.57 -17.71
N ARG A 621 -20.02 -39.32 -17.69
CA ARG A 621 -18.94 -38.82 -18.58
C ARG A 621 -17.59 -39.15 -17.95
N ALA A 622 -16.67 -39.68 -18.75
CA ALA A 622 -15.28 -39.79 -18.34
C ALA A 622 -14.61 -38.43 -18.51
N VAL A 623 -14.12 -37.86 -17.43
CA VAL A 623 -13.42 -36.56 -17.40
C VAL A 623 -12.10 -36.71 -16.68
N GLU A 624 -11.13 -35.88 -17.05
CA GLU A 624 -9.79 -35.83 -16.46
C GLU A 624 -9.56 -34.44 -15.87
N LEU A 625 -9.08 -34.39 -14.61
CA LEU A 625 -8.47 -33.20 -14.05
C LEU A 625 -6.96 -33.27 -14.30
N VAL A 626 -6.45 -32.32 -15.06
CA VAL A 626 -5.02 -32.20 -15.37
C VAL A 626 -4.44 -31.08 -14.54
N MET A 627 -3.44 -31.36 -13.73
CA MET A 627 -2.69 -30.36 -12.99
C MET A 627 -1.66 -29.71 -13.92
N LEU A 628 -1.95 -28.52 -14.45
CA LEU A 628 -1.08 -27.82 -15.39
C LEU A 628 0.08 -27.12 -14.70
N LYS A 629 -0.14 -26.64 -13.47
CA LYS A 629 0.86 -25.99 -12.64
C LYS A 629 0.66 -26.39 -11.19
N ASN A 630 1.75 -26.67 -10.50
CA ASN A 630 1.80 -26.79 -9.05
C ASN A 630 3.12 -26.16 -8.56
N ARG A 631 3.02 -25.01 -7.86
CA ARG A 631 4.20 -24.27 -7.43
C ARG A 631 5.02 -25.03 -6.39
N ASN A 632 4.36 -25.86 -5.57
CA ASN A 632 4.98 -26.56 -4.45
C ASN A 632 5.00 -28.08 -4.63
N GLY A 633 4.63 -28.59 -5.82
CA GLY A 633 4.55 -30.02 -6.09
C GLY A 633 4.78 -30.37 -7.56
N VAL A 634 4.41 -31.60 -7.96
CA VAL A 634 4.63 -32.12 -9.30
C VAL A 634 3.52 -31.65 -10.26
N PRO A 635 3.84 -30.96 -11.37
CA PRO A 635 2.86 -30.60 -12.40
C PRO A 635 2.56 -31.81 -13.32
N TYR A 636 1.55 -31.65 -14.17
CA TYR A 636 1.12 -32.59 -15.23
C TYR A 636 0.57 -33.93 -14.76
N ALA A 637 0.27 -34.08 -13.46
CA ALA A 637 -0.48 -35.23 -12.98
C ALA A 637 -1.93 -35.19 -13.47
N LYS A 638 -2.53 -36.35 -13.69
CA LYS A 638 -3.92 -36.51 -14.11
C LYS A 638 -4.72 -37.33 -13.11
N ILE A 639 -5.95 -36.91 -12.84
CA ILE A 639 -6.94 -37.69 -12.09
C ILE A 639 -8.16 -37.93 -12.96
N GLU A 640 -8.58 -39.17 -13.07
CA GLU A 640 -9.78 -39.52 -13.79
C GLU A 640 -11.02 -39.46 -12.88
N TYR A 641 -12.11 -38.94 -13.44
CA TYR A 641 -13.40 -38.85 -12.77
C TYR A 641 -14.52 -39.41 -13.67
N ALA A 642 -15.50 -40.05 -13.04
CA ALA A 642 -16.78 -40.34 -13.64
C ALA A 642 -17.79 -39.25 -13.27
N TYR A 643 -18.09 -38.33 -14.18
CA TYR A 643 -19.02 -37.23 -13.94
C TYR A 643 -20.46 -37.60 -14.32
N ASN A 644 -21.33 -37.74 -13.32
CA ASN A 644 -22.77 -37.90 -13.55
C ASN A 644 -23.45 -36.53 -13.57
N ALA A 645 -23.62 -35.97 -14.76
CA ALA A 645 -24.13 -34.62 -14.95
C ALA A 645 -25.58 -34.44 -14.45
N LYS A 646 -26.40 -35.53 -14.49
CA LYS A 646 -27.80 -35.54 -14.05
C LYS A 646 -27.91 -35.22 -12.55
N PHE A 647 -26.95 -35.67 -11.76
CA PHE A 647 -26.93 -35.51 -10.29
C PHE A 647 -25.81 -34.59 -9.80
N SER A 648 -25.10 -33.91 -10.70
CA SER A 648 -23.95 -33.04 -10.36
C SER A 648 -22.88 -33.75 -9.51
N TYR A 649 -22.67 -35.06 -9.73
CA TYR A 649 -21.81 -35.91 -8.94
C TYR A 649 -20.53 -36.31 -9.71
N PHE A 650 -19.38 -36.07 -9.11
CA PHE A 650 -18.09 -36.58 -9.55
C PHE A 650 -17.67 -37.76 -8.67
N GLY A 651 -17.53 -38.92 -9.27
CA GLY A 651 -16.90 -40.09 -8.64
C GLY A 651 -15.43 -40.15 -9.06
N GLU A 652 -14.54 -40.29 -8.07
CA GLU A 652 -13.10 -40.38 -8.34
C GLU A 652 -12.73 -41.74 -8.93
N GLY A 653 -11.97 -41.74 -10.02
CA GLY A 653 -11.38 -42.90 -10.65
C GLY A 653 -9.95 -43.17 -10.15
N ARG A 654 -9.21 -43.99 -10.92
CA ARG A 654 -7.79 -44.27 -10.58
C ARG A 654 -6.89 -43.08 -10.96
N ARG A 655 -5.88 -42.83 -10.15
CA ARG A 655 -4.79 -41.92 -10.47
C ARG A 655 -3.87 -42.58 -11.50
N THR A 656 -3.67 -41.94 -12.65
CA THR A 656 -2.60 -42.28 -13.56
C THR A 656 -1.45 -41.30 -13.37
N ALA A 657 -0.35 -41.79 -12.80
CA ALA A 657 0.92 -41.06 -12.82
C ALA A 657 1.55 -41.30 -14.19
N ARG A 658 2.02 -40.22 -14.83
CA ARG A 658 3.00 -40.34 -15.91
C ARG A 658 4.40 -40.26 -15.36
#